data_571e12ac65bb3abaf8231785c390c074
#
_entry.id   571e12ac65bb3abaf8231785c390c074
#
_cell.length_a   1.000
_cell.length_b   1.000
_cell.length_c   1.000
_cell.angle_alpha   90.00
_cell.angle_beta   90.00
_cell.angle_gamma   90.00
#
_symmetry.space_group_name_H-M   'P 1'
#
loop_
_entity.id
_entity.type
_entity.pdbx_description
1 polymer ?
#
loop_
_entity_poly.entity_id
_entity_poly.type
_entity_poly.pdbx_seq_one_letter_code
_entity_poly.pdbx_strand_id
1 'polypeptide(L)'
;MSMKIMEALMPSAHFNGESTLPSIYEMSNVQGLTRSALDEDDELFVGFGTLPSLFPYRMQDLYDRSTDLTPYTAVVFENKYLKATFIPGLGGRMWSLYDKIAGKDLLYKNPVVRPCNLAVRNAWLSGGIEFNCGMIGHHPFTCSQIFACEAHLDDGTPVLRMYEFERIRRCVYQMDFFLPEDSKVLYGRMRIVNPNRETVPMYWWTNMAVREDREARDVIDAIVTYNNKGGMVGKNPVPFYDGTDITYPTNNPVAIDYFWKIPNEARKFTAHLGADGYGFVQTSTKRLQGRKLFVWGQGEGGTRWQEFLTDTSKGENGRYVEIQAGLAHTQYECIPMPPLTAWEWLEAYGALSTDPAKVHGDWDGCRVEVKARLEELVGEQSMEDMLDATRSMAKRPADRTICEGSGWGALENMRRKAAGEPQMCPHLDFGTAGPEQAAWVHLLETGEVMPSDGNLPPESWMLQKEWTDTLRAAPDCHEKYLHLAAVSIASRQLRDGDEAIEKALALRVTPTALFIRSQVERLKGDNKKSAETAMQAAAMLPGDVSLVRQAFAMALSVGMNDEIIVAFPTLPASVQADGRVAMTYAFALLRTGRVDEADAVLWRDGGLSVTDIREGEISLTNLYLDIARARIEAAGQVYDPADVDVPRRFDFRMFVPKKKY
;
A
#
# COMPACT_ATOMS: atom_id res chain seq x y z
N MET A 1 -25.33 -8.71 -21.31
CA MET A 1 -24.44 -8.22 -20.25
C MET A 1 -25.16 -8.24 -18.90
N SER A 2 -24.46 -8.59 -17.81
CA SER A 2 -25.04 -8.57 -16.46
C SER A 2 -24.01 -8.04 -15.44
N MET A 3 -24.50 -7.32 -14.44
CA MET A 3 -23.78 -7.02 -13.20
C MET A 3 -24.51 -7.76 -12.07
N LYS A 4 -23.78 -8.54 -11.27
CA LYS A 4 -24.33 -9.33 -10.16
C LYS A 4 -23.57 -9.03 -8.89
N ILE A 5 -24.29 -8.92 -7.79
CA ILE A 5 -23.70 -8.81 -6.45
C ILE A 5 -23.88 -10.18 -5.79
N MET A 6 -22.80 -10.70 -5.23
CA MET A 6 -22.78 -12.03 -4.62
C MET A 6 -21.80 -12.09 -3.45
N GLU A 7 -21.95 -13.09 -2.62
CA GLU A 7 -20.93 -13.44 -1.63
C GLU A 7 -19.86 -14.34 -2.25
N ALA A 8 -18.60 -13.98 -2.05
CA ALA A 8 -17.45 -14.79 -2.41
C ALA A 8 -16.74 -15.28 -1.14
N LEU A 9 -16.70 -16.59 -0.93
CA LEU A 9 -15.92 -17.20 0.15
C LEU A 9 -14.48 -17.34 -0.32
N MET A 10 -13.54 -16.66 0.35
CA MET A 10 -12.14 -16.64 -0.02
C MET A 10 -11.28 -17.08 1.16
N PRO A 11 -10.27 -17.98 0.95
CA PRO A 11 -9.27 -18.24 1.97
C PRO A 11 -8.59 -16.91 2.36
N SER A 12 -8.57 -16.59 3.64
CA SER A 12 -8.15 -15.27 4.10
C SER A 12 -7.44 -15.34 5.44
N ALA A 13 -6.41 -14.53 5.60
CA ALA A 13 -5.89 -14.15 6.90
C ALA A 13 -6.91 -13.30 7.67
N HIS A 14 -6.83 -13.30 8.99
CA HIS A 14 -7.63 -12.41 9.81
C HIS A 14 -6.95 -11.05 9.90
N PHE A 15 -7.76 -10.00 9.75
CA PHE A 15 -7.40 -8.62 10.07
C PHE A 15 -7.88 -8.32 11.49
N ASN A 16 -6.96 -8.27 12.46
CA ASN A 16 -7.28 -8.16 13.90
C ASN A 16 -7.36 -6.69 14.37
N GLY A 17 -7.70 -5.78 13.46
CA GLY A 17 -7.83 -4.35 13.72
C GLY A 17 -6.64 -3.52 13.27
N GLU A 18 -6.62 -2.28 13.73
CA GLU A 18 -5.58 -1.31 13.45
C GLU A 18 -4.73 -1.06 14.70
N SER A 19 -3.48 -0.63 14.49
CA SER A 19 -2.63 -0.15 15.59
C SER A 19 -3.36 0.93 16.40
N THR A 20 -3.22 0.87 17.72
CA THR A 20 -3.77 1.87 18.65
C THR A 20 -2.97 3.17 18.65
N LEU A 21 -1.75 3.15 18.12
CA LEU A 21 -0.81 4.27 18.15
C LEU A 21 -1.05 5.25 17.00
N PRO A 22 -0.87 6.57 17.23
CA PRO A 22 -0.80 7.53 16.15
C PRO A 22 0.48 7.31 15.32
N SER A 23 0.36 7.34 14.00
CA SER A 23 1.50 7.20 13.07
C SER A 23 2.31 8.51 12.93
N ILE A 24 2.77 9.03 14.07
CA ILE A 24 3.57 10.27 14.16
C ILE A 24 5.06 10.05 13.97
N TYR A 25 5.49 8.81 13.96
CA TYR A 25 6.87 8.40 13.70
C TYR A 25 7.13 8.27 12.19
N GLU A 26 8.39 8.21 11.84
CA GLU A 26 8.84 8.14 10.47
C GLU A 26 8.33 6.87 9.77
N MET A 27 7.81 7.03 8.56
CA MET A 27 7.39 5.88 7.76
C MET A 27 8.60 5.07 7.34
N SER A 28 8.55 3.76 7.58
CA SER A 28 9.56 2.82 7.05
C SER A 28 9.57 2.72 5.51
N ASN A 29 8.55 3.30 4.86
CA ASN A 29 8.34 3.31 3.41
C ASN A 29 8.71 4.60 2.72
N VAL A 30 9.20 5.61 3.42
CA VAL A 30 9.64 6.84 2.77
C VAL A 30 10.85 6.48 1.91
N GLN A 31 10.63 6.44 0.61
CA GLN A 31 11.74 6.48 -0.33
C GLN A 31 12.46 7.80 -0.09
N GLY A 32 13.69 7.73 0.38
CA GLY A 32 14.52 8.91 0.61
C GLY A 32 14.59 9.78 -0.65
N LEU A 33 14.96 11.05 -0.50
CA LEU A 33 15.16 11.96 -1.63
C LEU A 33 16.00 11.27 -2.69
N THR A 34 15.37 10.85 -3.78
CA THR A 34 16.02 10.23 -4.92
C THR A 34 16.75 11.34 -5.67
N ARG A 35 18.07 11.33 -5.64
CA ARG A 35 18.86 12.23 -6.47
C ARG A 35 18.65 11.85 -7.94
N SER A 36 18.39 12.83 -8.78
CA SER A 36 18.19 12.59 -10.20
C SER A 36 19.46 12.94 -10.99
N ALA A 37 19.82 12.07 -11.94
CA ALA A 37 20.80 12.32 -12.99
C ALA A 37 20.06 12.38 -14.34
N LEU A 38 19.27 13.43 -14.51
CA LEU A 38 18.36 13.62 -15.62
C LEU A 38 18.80 14.81 -16.48
N ASP A 39 18.37 14.82 -17.73
CA ASP A 39 18.55 15.97 -18.63
C ASP A 39 17.46 17.02 -18.37
N GLU A 40 17.65 18.23 -18.87
CA GLU A 40 16.72 19.36 -18.74
C GLU A 40 15.32 19.06 -19.36
N ASP A 41 15.27 18.14 -20.34
CA ASP A 41 14.04 17.73 -21.01
C ASP A 41 13.21 16.67 -20.25
N ASP A 42 13.72 16.17 -19.13
CA ASP A 42 13.02 15.20 -18.29
C ASP A 42 12.17 15.95 -17.26
N GLU A 43 10.94 16.25 -17.57
CA GLU A 43 9.97 16.94 -16.70
C GLU A 43 9.48 16.04 -15.55
N LEU A 44 10.37 15.70 -14.62
CA LEU A 44 10.06 14.88 -13.44
C LEU A 44 10.05 15.74 -12.17
N PHE A 45 9.01 15.57 -11.35
CA PHE A 45 8.86 16.21 -10.04
C PHE A 45 9.43 15.35 -8.90
N VAL A 46 10.58 14.72 -9.10
CA VAL A 46 11.17 13.74 -8.17
C VAL A 46 11.21 14.28 -6.74
N GLY A 47 10.64 13.51 -5.81
CA GLY A 47 10.52 13.87 -4.39
C GLY A 47 9.34 14.79 -4.04
N PHE A 48 8.67 15.38 -5.03
CA PHE A 48 7.49 16.19 -4.74
C PHE A 48 6.33 15.34 -4.22
N GLY A 49 5.75 15.75 -3.10
CA GLY A 49 4.63 15.07 -2.46
C GLY A 49 5.01 13.94 -1.50
N THR A 50 6.31 13.74 -1.23
CA THR A 50 6.76 12.84 -0.16
C THR A 50 6.18 13.27 1.19
N LEU A 51 5.76 12.29 2.01
CA LEU A 51 5.15 12.51 3.31
C LEU A 51 6.12 12.18 4.44
N PRO A 52 6.16 12.98 5.52
CA PRO A 52 7.01 12.69 6.67
C PRO A 52 6.47 11.57 7.57
N SER A 53 5.15 11.35 7.56
CA SER A 53 4.45 10.32 8.30
C SER A 53 3.12 10.00 7.63
N LEU A 54 2.46 8.94 8.06
CA LEU A 54 1.14 8.56 7.55
C LEU A 54 -0.02 9.15 8.37
N PHE A 55 0.29 9.93 9.39
CA PHE A 55 -0.75 10.60 10.19
C PHE A 55 -1.74 11.36 9.28
N PRO A 56 -3.06 11.21 9.44
CA PRO A 56 -3.79 10.70 10.60
C PRO A 56 -4.23 9.23 10.50
N TYR A 57 -3.75 8.45 9.55
CA TYR A 57 -4.06 7.03 9.47
C TYR A 57 -3.34 6.24 10.56
N ARG A 58 -3.94 5.14 11.03
CA ARG A 58 -3.31 4.14 11.89
C ARG A 58 -2.77 2.98 11.05
N MET A 59 -1.74 2.28 11.54
CA MET A 59 -1.17 1.12 10.85
C MET A 59 -2.13 -0.08 10.91
N GLN A 60 -2.06 -0.95 9.90
CA GLN A 60 -2.89 -2.16 9.77
C GLN A 60 -2.02 -3.43 9.90
N ASP A 61 -1.09 -3.47 10.84
CA ASP A 61 -0.12 -4.54 11.01
C ASP A 61 -0.55 -5.67 11.97
N LEU A 62 -1.82 -5.67 12.37
CA LEU A 62 -2.42 -6.68 13.24
C LEU A 62 -3.15 -7.76 12.43
N TYR A 63 -2.44 -8.50 11.59
CA TYR A 63 -2.95 -9.61 10.81
C TYR A 63 -2.16 -10.89 11.08
N ASP A 64 -2.78 -12.03 10.80
CA ASP A 64 -2.17 -13.35 10.94
C ASP A 64 -1.84 -14.01 9.58
N ARG A 65 -1.61 -15.31 9.58
CA ARG A 65 -1.31 -16.13 8.40
C ARG A 65 -2.33 -17.25 8.21
N SER A 66 -3.51 -17.11 8.81
CA SER A 66 -4.60 -18.08 8.63
C SER A 66 -5.11 -18.11 7.19
N THR A 67 -5.91 -19.11 6.87
CA THR A 67 -6.51 -19.32 5.56
C THR A 67 -7.97 -19.75 5.67
N ASP A 68 -8.67 -19.21 6.68
CA ASP A 68 -10.07 -19.50 6.92
C ASP A 68 -10.95 -18.90 5.81
N LEU A 69 -12.05 -19.57 5.51
CA LEU A 69 -12.98 -19.06 4.50
C LEU A 69 -13.72 -17.84 5.04
N THR A 70 -13.40 -16.69 4.49
CA THR A 70 -14.00 -15.40 4.84
C THR A 70 -14.94 -14.93 3.75
N PRO A 71 -16.17 -14.50 4.08
CA PRO A 71 -17.10 -13.94 3.10
C PRO A 71 -16.72 -12.52 2.72
N TYR A 72 -16.70 -12.25 1.41
CA TYR A 72 -16.53 -10.91 0.83
C TYR A 72 -17.69 -10.59 -0.10
N THR A 73 -18.16 -9.35 -0.11
CA THR A 73 -19.04 -8.88 -1.16
C THR A 73 -18.26 -8.81 -2.47
N ALA A 74 -18.73 -9.50 -3.49
CA ALA A 74 -18.17 -9.49 -4.83
C ALA A 74 -19.17 -8.86 -5.80
N VAL A 75 -18.66 -7.97 -6.69
CA VAL A 75 -19.43 -7.46 -7.82
C VAL A 75 -18.85 -8.04 -9.10
N VAL A 76 -19.71 -8.70 -9.89
CA VAL A 76 -19.30 -9.45 -11.07
C VAL A 76 -19.96 -8.87 -12.31
N PHE A 77 -19.15 -8.40 -13.25
CA PHE A 77 -19.57 -8.10 -14.61
C PHE A 77 -19.36 -9.30 -15.51
N GLU A 78 -20.31 -9.56 -16.39
CA GLU A 78 -20.19 -10.63 -17.37
C GLU A 78 -20.91 -10.28 -18.68
N ASN A 79 -20.19 -10.42 -19.79
CA ASN A 79 -20.73 -10.44 -21.13
C ASN A 79 -20.28 -11.72 -21.88
N LYS A 80 -20.42 -11.76 -23.20
CA LYS A 80 -20.02 -12.95 -23.99
C LYS A 80 -18.51 -13.18 -24.05
N TYR A 81 -17.68 -12.17 -23.77
CA TYR A 81 -16.21 -12.21 -23.87
C TYR A 81 -15.52 -12.31 -22.52
N LEU A 82 -15.93 -11.46 -21.57
CA LEU A 82 -15.22 -11.26 -20.32
C LEU A 82 -16.11 -11.49 -19.10
N LYS A 83 -15.45 -11.91 -18.01
CA LYS A 83 -16.02 -11.90 -16.67
C LYS A 83 -15.03 -11.22 -15.72
N ALA A 84 -15.42 -10.07 -15.17
CA ALA A 84 -14.61 -9.29 -14.20
C ALA A 84 -15.22 -9.40 -12.80
N THR A 85 -14.38 -9.60 -11.78
CA THR A 85 -14.80 -9.70 -10.38
C THR A 85 -14.11 -8.65 -9.55
N PHE A 86 -14.89 -7.84 -8.84
CA PHE A 86 -14.39 -6.78 -7.93
C PHE A 86 -14.73 -7.12 -6.49
N ILE A 87 -13.84 -6.76 -5.56
CA ILE A 87 -14.00 -6.94 -4.11
C ILE A 87 -13.91 -5.57 -3.43
N PRO A 88 -15.02 -4.87 -3.18
CA PRO A 88 -15.03 -3.56 -2.54
C PRO A 88 -14.35 -3.55 -1.16
N GLY A 89 -14.46 -4.65 -0.40
CA GLY A 89 -13.83 -4.82 0.91
C GLY A 89 -12.30 -4.87 0.91
N LEU A 90 -11.67 -4.98 -0.27
CA LEU A 90 -10.23 -5.01 -0.47
C LEU A 90 -9.77 -3.82 -1.33
N GLY A 91 -10.15 -2.60 -0.92
CA GLY A 91 -9.78 -1.35 -1.62
C GLY A 91 -10.41 -1.21 -3.01
N GLY A 92 -11.51 -1.90 -3.28
CA GLY A 92 -12.13 -1.92 -4.61
C GLY A 92 -11.36 -2.75 -5.64
N ARG A 93 -10.48 -3.65 -5.18
CA ARG A 93 -9.61 -4.46 -6.03
C ARG A 93 -10.38 -5.25 -7.08
N MET A 94 -9.97 -5.18 -8.35
CA MET A 94 -10.39 -6.12 -9.39
C MET A 94 -9.61 -7.42 -9.17
N TRP A 95 -10.29 -8.44 -8.63
CA TRP A 95 -9.66 -9.70 -8.23
C TRP A 95 -9.37 -10.64 -9.39
N SER A 96 -10.19 -10.58 -10.45
CA SER A 96 -10.12 -11.46 -11.61
C SER A 96 -10.66 -10.74 -12.85
N LEU A 97 -10.01 -10.96 -13.98
CA LEU A 97 -10.50 -10.61 -15.31
C LEU A 97 -10.36 -11.86 -16.20
N TYR A 98 -11.44 -12.63 -16.30
CA TYR A 98 -11.44 -13.90 -17.00
C TYR A 98 -11.86 -13.73 -18.45
N ASP A 99 -11.02 -14.17 -19.39
CA ASP A 99 -11.37 -14.28 -20.81
C ASP A 99 -12.13 -15.60 -21.04
N LYS A 100 -13.41 -15.49 -21.42
CA LYS A 100 -14.30 -16.61 -21.65
C LYS A 100 -14.00 -17.33 -22.96
N ILE A 101 -13.33 -16.68 -23.90
CA ILE A 101 -12.96 -17.27 -25.19
C ILE A 101 -11.70 -18.12 -25.03
N ALA A 102 -10.68 -17.58 -24.36
CA ALA A 102 -9.45 -18.32 -24.08
C ALA A 102 -9.57 -19.27 -22.90
N GLY A 103 -10.61 -19.14 -22.06
CA GLY A 103 -10.86 -20.00 -20.90
C GLY A 103 -9.85 -19.82 -19.78
N LYS A 104 -9.24 -18.61 -19.62
CA LYS A 104 -8.21 -18.35 -18.61
C LYS A 104 -8.34 -16.94 -18.00
N ASP A 105 -7.82 -16.78 -16.78
CA ASP A 105 -7.72 -15.47 -16.15
C ASP A 105 -6.55 -14.70 -16.75
N LEU A 106 -6.77 -13.44 -17.08
CA LEU A 106 -5.76 -12.53 -17.62
C LEU A 106 -4.84 -11.97 -16.55
N LEU A 107 -5.27 -12.00 -15.29
CA LEU A 107 -4.54 -11.50 -14.13
C LEU A 107 -3.96 -12.64 -13.31
N TYR A 108 -2.90 -12.38 -12.58
CA TYR A 108 -2.50 -13.24 -11.48
C TYR A 108 -3.53 -13.11 -10.34
N LYS A 109 -4.23 -14.19 -10.07
CA LYS A 109 -5.19 -14.31 -8.99
C LYS A 109 -4.54 -15.03 -7.82
N ASN A 110 -4.29 -14.32 -6.73
CA ASN A 110 -3.75 -14.96 -5.53
C ASN A 110 -4.80 -15.93 -4.94
N PRO A 111 -4.46 -17.20 -4.63
CA PRO A 111 -5.41 -18.14 -4.04
C PRO A 111 -5.79 -17.83 -2.59
N VAL A 112 -5.16 -16.83 -1.97
CA VAL A 112 -5.40 -16.42 -0.58
C VAL A 112 -5.37 -14.90 -0.44
N VAL A 113 -6.26 -14.36 0.37
CA VAL A 113 -6.18 -12.97 0.86
C VAL A 113 -5.21 -12.93 2.02
N ARG A 114 -3.96 -12.54 1.74
CA ARG A 114 -2.85 -12.60 2.71
C ARG A 114 -2.14 -11.26 2.78
N PRO A 115 -2.44 -10.44 3.79
CA PRO A 115 -1.76 -9.15 3.97
C PRO A 115 -0.27 -9.34 4.29
N CYS A 116 0.53 -8.38 3.85
CA CYS A 116 1.94 -8.30 4.16
C CYS A 116 2.39 -6.83 4.26
N ASN A 117 3.57 -6.61 4.86
CA ASN A 117 4.07 -5.27 5.13
C ASN A 117 4.82 -4.69 3.91
N LEU A 118 4.06 -4.31 2.87
CA LEU A 118 4.58 -3.69 1.64
C LEU A 118 3.93 -2.35 1.31
N ALA A 119 2.92 -1.94 2.08
CA ALA A 119 2.17 -0.70 1.87
C ALA A 119 2.43 0.34 2.95
N VAL A 120 1.92 1.54 2.71
CA VAL A 120 2.07 2.70 3.63
C VAL A 120 1.47 2.45 5.01
N ARG A 121 0.39 1.64 5.12
CA ARG A 121 -0.22 1.23 6.40
C ARG A 121 0.22 -0.16 6.87
N ASN A 122 1.33 -0.67 6.39
CA ASN A 122 1.88 -1.99 6.70
C ASN A 122 0.96 -3.17 6.28
N ALA A 123 -0.05 -2.94 5.45
CA ALA A 123 -0.91 -3.98 4.90
C ALA A 123 -1.10 -3.80 3.40
N TRP A 124 -0.81 -4.85 2.64
CA TRP A 124 -0.95 -4.91 1.19
C TRP A 124 -1.23 -6.35 0.75
N LEU A 125 -1.89 -6.51 -0.38
CA LEU A 125 -2.26 -7.80 -0.96
C LEU A 125 -1.69 -7.95 -2.36
N SER A 126 -1.11 -9.10 -2.68
CA SER A 126 -0.70 -9.41 -4.05
C SER A 126 -1.88 -9.96 -4.87
N GLY A 127 -1.80 -9.77 -6.19
CA GLY A 127 -2.77 -10.27 -7.16
C GLY A 127 -3.89 -9.30 -7.52
N GLY A 128 -4.50 -9.52 -8.68
CA GLY A 128 -5.54 -8.66 -9.24
C GLY A 128 -5.04 -7.29 -9.70
N ILE A 129 -5.94 -6.32 -9.71
CA ILE A 129 -5.63 -4.90 -9.99
C ILE A 129 -5.94 -4.06 -8.76
N GLU A 130 -4.95 -3.29 -8.32
CA GLU A 130 -5.02 -2.32 -7.24
C GLU A 130 -5.05 -0.89 -7.80
N PHE A 131 -5.79 0.00 -7.14
CA PHE A 131 -5.93 1.40 -7.53
C PHE A 131 -5.41 2.30 -6.42
N ASN A 132 -4.33 3.05 -6.68
CA ASN A 132 -3.59 3.82 -5.69
C ASN A 132 -3.75 5.32 -5.90
N CYS A 133 -4.35 6.03 -4.96
CA CYS A 133 -4.59 7.47 -5.04
C CYS A 133 -3.92 8.25 -3.90
N GLY A 134 -3.46 9.45 -4.18
CA GLY A 134 -3.15 10.51 -3.22
C GLY A 134 -1.72 10.54 -2.71
N MET A 135 -1.04 9.42 -2.57
CA MET A 135 0.32 9.38 -1.99
C MET A 135 1.22 8.37 -2.68
N ILE A 136 2.53 8.63 -2.62
CA ILE A 136 3.55 7.72 -3.14
C ILE A 136 3.49 6.39 -2.40
N GLY A 137 3.44 5.30 -3.15
CA GLY A 137 3.30 3.93 -2.65
C GLY A 137 1.88 3.39 -2.82
N HIS A 138 1.52 2.43 -1.98
CA HIS A 138 0.21 1.81 -2.04
C HIS A 138 -0.84 2.63 -1.26
N HIS A 139 -2.09 2.58 -1.74
CA HIS A 139 -3.19 3.36 -1.20
C HIS A 139 -3.52 2.99 0.27
N PRO A 140 -3.89 3.95 1.15
CA PRO A 140 -4.26 3.65 2.53
C PRO A 140 -5.46 2.72 2.70
N PHE A 141 -6.32 2.63 1.69
CA PHE A 141 -7.50 1.76 1.69
C PHE A 141 -7.29 0.43 0.96
N THR A 142 -6.07 0.08 0.54
CA THR A 142 -5.81 -1.15 -0.25
C THR A 142 -6.30 -2.45 0.42
N CYS A 143 -6.38 -2.47 1.75
CA CYS A 143 -6.93 -3.57 2.55
C CYS A 143 -8.18 -3.19 3.32
N SER A 144 -8.90 -2.13 2.92
CA SER A 144 -10.09 -1.62 3.60
C SER A 144 -11.28 -1.55 2.65
N GLN A 145 -12.49 -1.61 3.21
CA GLN A 145 -13.69 -1.41 2.43
C GLN A 145 -13.83 0.05 2.00
N ILE A 146 -14.24 0.24 0.76
CA ILE A 146 -14.58 1.54 0.18
C ILE A 146 -16.04 1.57 -0.26
N PHE A 147 -16.60 2.74 -0.53
CA PHE A 147 -17.94 2.86 -1.10
C PHE A 147 -18.03 2.15 -2.44
N ALA A 148 -19.09 1.39 -2.61
CA ALA A 148 -19.47 0.76 -3.87
C ALA A 148 -20.96 0.96 -4.12
N CYS A 149 -21.31 1.41 -5.32
CA CYS A 149 -22.66 1.73 -5.73
C CYS A 149 -22.95 1.22 -7.14
N GLU A 150 -24.21 0.96 -7.41
CA GLU A 150 -24.73 0.70 -8.76
C GLU A 150 -25.18 2.01 -9.40
N ALA A 151 -24.77 2.23 -10.63
CA ALA A 151 -25.23 3.31 -11.50
C ALA A 151 -25.43 2.76 -12.93
N HIS A 152 -25.90 3.58 -13.87
CA HIS A 152 -26.10 3.16 -15.25
C HIS A 152 -25.64 4.23 -16.24
N LEU A 153 -25.11 3.79 -17.39
CA LEU A 153 -24.95 4.65 -18.57
C LEU A 153 -26.31 5.04 -19.14
N ASP A 154 -26.32 5.98 -20.10
CA ASP A 154 -27.57 6.44 -20.74
C ASP A 154 -28.28 5.34 -21.55
N ASP A 155 -27.56 4.34 -22.00
CA ASP A 155 -28.07 3.16 -22.71
C ASP A 155 -28.54 2.04 -21.76
N GLY A 156 -28.47 2.25 -20.45
CA GLY A 156 -28.83 1.26 -19.43
C GLY A 156 -27.73 0.26 -19.09
N THR A 157 -26.52 0.42 -19.60
CA THR A 157 -25.35 -0.39 -19.22
C THR A 157 -25.04 -0.18 -17.73
N PRO A 158 -25.02 -1.24 -16.88
CA PRO A 158 -24.68 -1.11 -15.46
C PRO A 158 -23.25 -0.62 -15.26
N VAL A 159 -23.08 0.20 -14.22
CA VAL A 159 -21.81 0.77 -13.77
C VAL A 159 -21.59 0.43 -12.31
N LEU A 160 -20.44 -0.12 -11.98
CA LEU A 160 -19.95 -0.18 -10.60
C LEU A 160 -19.18 1.10 -10.32
N ARG A 161 -19.76 1.96 -9.47
CA ARG A 161 -19.07 3.14 -8.95
C ARG A 161 -18.44 2.81 -7.62
N MET A 162 -17.14 3.01 -7.49
CA MET A 162 -16.40 2.94 -6.23
C MET A 162 -15.71 4.26 -5.96
N TYR A 163 -15.68 4.69 -4.69
CA TYR A 163 -15.09 5.98 -4.33
C TYR A 163 -14.73 6.04 -2.86
N GLU A 164 -13.84 6.98 -2.50
CA GLU A 164 -13.52 7.29 -1.10
C GLU A 164 -12.93 8.71 -0.97
N PHE A 165 -12.87 9.21 0.27
CA PHE A 165 -12.19 10.44 0.65
C PHE A 165 -10.80 10.14 1.22
N GLU A 166 -9.75 10.59 0.53
CA GLU A 166 -8.37 10.47 0.99
C GLU A 166 -8.02 11.62 1.94
N ARG A 167 -7.64 11.29 3.18
CA ARG A 167 -7.59 12.21 4.32
C ARG A 167 -6.36 13.12 4.34
N ILE A 168 -5.23 12.72 3.76
CA ILE A 168 -3.99 13.52 3.78
C ILE A 168 -4.02 14.57 2.68
N ARG A 169 -4.34 14.19 1.44
CA ARG A 169 -4.48 15.12 0.31
C ARG A 169 -5.82 15.83 0.31
N ARG A 170 -6.79 15.33 1.10
CA ARG A 170 -8.15 15.86 1.19
C ARG A 170 -8.84 15.88 -0.17
N CYS A 171 -8.63 14.82 -0.92
CA CYS A 171 -9.20 14.63 -2.25
C CYS A 171 -10.22 13.51 -2.26
N VAL A 172 -11.12 13.55 -3.26
CA VAL A 172 -12.06 12.48 -3.54
C VAL A 172 -11.61 11.78 -4.80
N TYR A 173 -11.50 10.44 -4.77
CA TYR A 173 -11.32 9.65 -5.98
C TYR A 173 -12.58 8.82 -6.23
N GLN A 174 -12.90 8.62 -7.51
CA GLN A 174 -14.05 7.87 -8.01
C GLN A 174 -13.61 7.02 -9.18
N MET A 175 -14.08 5.77 -9.21
CA MET A 175 -13.82 4.78 -10.24
C MET A 175 -15.17 4.24 -10.72
N ASP A 176 -15.51 4.43 -11.99
CA ASP A 176 -16.74 3.95 -12.61
C ASP A 176 -16.40 2.85 -13.62
N PHE A 177 -16.67 1.57 -13.27
CA PHE A 177 -16.41 0.42 -14.16
C PHE A 177 -17.66 -0.02 -14.89
N PHE A 178 -17.51 -0.32 -16.17
CA PHE A 178 -18.61 -0.81 -17.01
C PHE A 178 -18.10 -1.71 -18.14
N LEU A 179 -18.92 -2.69 -18.50
CA LEU A 179 -18.62 -3.66 -19.54
C LEU A 179 -19.80 -3.72 -20.54
N PRO A 180 -19.76 -3.00 -21.68
CA PRO A 180 -20.81 -3.10 -22.69
C PRO A 180 -20.97 -4.52 -23.26
N GLU A 181 -22.17 -4.87 -23.74
CA GLU A 181 -22.52 -6.23 -24.19
C GLU A 181 -21.57 -6.78 -25.25
N ASP A 182 -21.20 -5.94 -26.23
CA ASP A 182 -20.36 -6.32 -27.35
C ASP A 182 -18.88 -5.95 -27.17
N SER A 183 -18.51 -5.41 -26.01
CA SER A 183 -17.13 -5.01 -25.74
C SER A 183 -16.22 -6.20 -25.42
N LYS A 184 -15.04 -6.22 -26.02
CA LYS A 184 -13.94 -7.15 -25.67
C LYS A 184 -13.01 -6.59 -24.59
N VAL A 185 -13.26 -5.38 -24.12
CA VAL A 185 -12.54 -4.73 -23.03
C VAL A 185 -13.49 -4.24 -21.96
N LEU A 186 -13.04 -4.32 -20.71
CA LEU A 186 -13.69 -3.68 -19.57
C LEU A 186 -13.18 -2.24 -19.48
N TYR A 187 -14.06 -1.27 -19.33
CA TYR A 187 -13.71 0.13 -19.15
C TYR A 187 -13.73 0.53 -17.67
N GLY A 188 -12.80 1.38 -17.28
CA GLY A 188 -12.76 2.06 -16.00
C GLY A 188 -12.58 3.57 -16.20
N ARG A 189 -13.60 4.37 -15.87
CA ARG A 189 -13.48 5.82 -15.84
C ARG A 189 -13.01 6.24 -14.47
N MET A 190 -11.85 6.88 -14.40
CA MET A 190 -11.27 7.39 -13.17
C MET A 190 -11.49 8.89 -13.07
N ARG A 191 -11.76 9.35 -11.85
CA ARG A 191 -11.93 10.76 -11.54
C ARG A 191 -11.30 11.07 -10.18
N ILE A 192 -10.46 12.12 -10.11
CA ILE A 192 -9.95 12.68 -8.86
C ILE A 192 -10.42 14.12 -8.77
N VAL A 193 -10.92 14.51 -7.59
CA VAL A 193 -11.36 15.87 -7.32
C VAL A 193 -10.51 16.45 -6.19
N ASN A 194 -9.85 17.58 -6.47
CA ASN A 194 -9.25 18.43 -5.45
C ASN A 194 -10.26 19.52 -5.05
N PRO A 195 -10.99 19.35 -3.95
CA PRO A 195 -11.96 20.35 -3.48
C PRO A 195 -11.31 21.47 -2.65
N ASN A 196 -9.98 21.45 -2.48
CA ASN A 196 -9.24 22.42 -1.69
C ASN A 196 -8.97 23.69 -2.48
N ARG A 197 -8.69 24.79 -1.77
CA ARG A 197 -8.30 26.09 -2.36
C ARG A 197 -6.80 26.21 -2.62
N GLU A 198 -6.07 25.13 -2.47
CA GLU A 198 -4.63 25.02 -2.63
C GLU A 198 -4.26 23.92 -3.64
N THR A 199 -3.09 24.03 -4.25
CA THR A 199 -2.51 22.97 -5.06
C THR A 199 -2.10 21.82 -4.15
N VAL A 200 -2.49 20.60 -4.50
CA VAL A 200 -2.11 19.40 -3.75
C VAL A 200 -1.21 18.49 -4.58
N PRO A 201 -0.20 17.86 -3.98
CA PRO A 201 0.56 16.81 -4.63
C PRO A 201 -0.36 15.64 -4.92
N MET A 202 -0.58 15.30 -6.19
CA MET A 202 -1.49 14.23 -6.59
C MET A 202 -0.73 13.04 -7.16
N TYR A 203 -1.18 11.85 -6.75
CA TYR A 203 -0.64 10.57 -7.14
C TYR A 203 -1.77 9.65 -7.60
N TRP A 204 -1.53 8.91 -8.67
CA TRP A 204 -2.35 7.76 -9.08
C TRP A 204 -1.50 6.74 -9.80
N TRP A 205 -1.67 5.46 -9.41
CA TRP A 205 -1.14 4.31 -10.11
C TRP A 205 -2.13 3.15 -10.05
N THR A 206 -2.45 2.59 -11.22
CA THR A 206 -3.16 1.32 -11.38
C THR A 206 -2.12 0.22 -11.45
N ASN A 207 -2.13 -0.69 -10.48
CA ASN A 207 -1.15 -1.77 -10.34
C ASN A 207 -1.81 -3.11 -10.72
N MET A 208 -1.35 -3.73 -11.80
CA MET A 208 -1.92 -4.94 -12.39
C MET A 208 -0.93 -6.10 -12.24
N ALA A 209 -1.30 -7.12 -11.45
CA ALA A 209 -0.53 -8.34 -11.32
C ALA A 209 -0.83 -9.29 -12.47
N VAL A 210 0.19 -9.70 -13.21
CA VAL A 210 0.11 -10.69 -14.30
C VAL A 210 1.04 -11.87 -14.01
N ARG A 211 0.72 -13.07 -14.51
CA ARG A 211 1.55 -14.26 -14.26
C ARG A 211 2.95 -14.07 -14.83
N GLU A 212 3.97 -14.45 -14.08
CA GLU A 212 5.34 -14.48 -14.58
C GLU A 212 5.55 -15.79 -15.36
N ASP A 213 5.31 -15.73 -16.65
CA ASP A 213 5.59 -16.84 -17.56
C ASP A 213 6.98 -16.69 -18.20
N ARG A 214 7.70 -17.81 -18.40
CA ARG A 214 9.11 -17.80 -18.80
C ARG A 214 9.38 -17.07 -20.11
N GLU A 215 8.46 -17.16 -21.06
CA GLU A 215 8.58 -16.58 -22.41
C GLU A 215 7.65 -15.38 -22.62
N ALA A 216 7.05 -14.88 -21.54
CA ALA A 216 6.22 -13.68 -21.62
C ALA A 216 7.08 -12.43 -21.82
N ARG A 217 6.61 -11.54 -22.69
CA ARG A 217 7.24 -10.24 -22.99
C ARG A 217 6.31 -9.09 -22.63
N ASP A 218 6.86 -8.08 -21.93
CA ASP A 218 6.15 -6.83 -21.69
C ASP A 218 6.41 -5.87 -22.85
N VAL A 219 5.33 -5.35 -23.45
CA VAL A 219 5.39 -4.48 -24.60
C VAL A 219 4.76 -3.13 -24.30
N ILE A 220 5.55 -2.09 -24.53
CA ILE A 220 5.18 -0.67 -24.37
C ILE A 220 5.77 0.13 -25.52
N ASP A 221 5.23 1.33 -25.82
CA ASP A 221 5.79 2.19 -26.86
C ASP A 221 6.90 3.09 -26.31
N ALA A 222 7.99 2.47 -25.87
CA ALA A 222 9.15 3.17 -25.31
C ALA A 222 10.47 2.60 -25.84
N ILE A 223 11.49 3.46 -25.91
CA ILE A 223 12.88 3.12 -26.24
C ILE A 223 13.85 3.51 -25.13
N VAL A 224 13.33 4.12 -24.06
CA VAL A 224 14.07 4.54 -22.85
C VAL A 224 13.24 4.18 -21.62
N THR A 225 13.91 3.80 -20.55
CA THR A 225 13.32 3.61 -19.23
C THR A 225 14.06 4.43 -18.19
N TYR A 226 13.34 4.88 -17.15
CA TYR A 226 13.93 5.38 -15.92
C TYR A 226 14.04 4.25 -14.91
N ASN A 227 15.11 4.23 -14.13
CA ASN A 227 15.25 3.38 -12.97
C ASN A 227 16.11 4.04 -11.89
N ASN A 228 16.02 3.53 -10.67
CA ASN A 228 16.82 3.98 -9.55
C ASN A 228 18.00 3.03 -9.33
N LYS A 229 19.23 3.58 -9.37
CA LYS A 229 20.46 2.89 -8.94
C LYS A 229 21.10 3.68 -7.80
N GLY A 230 21.12 3.10 -6.61
CA GLY A 230 21.84 3.69 -5.47
C GLY A 230 21.32 5.08 -5.05
N GLY A 231 20.03 5.35 -5.17
CA GLY A 231 19.42 6.63 -4.83
C GLY A 231 19.42 7.68 -5.96
N MET A 232 19.79 7.31 -7.17
CA MET A 232 19.77 8.19 -8.34
C MET A 232 18.84 7.63 -9.42
N VAL A 233 17.95 8.47 -9.94
CA VAL A 233 17.15 8.14 -11.14
C VAL A 233 18.00 8.43 -12.37
N GLY A 234 18.17 7.43 -13.21
CA GLY A 234 18.87 7.53 -14.49
C GLY A 234 18.04 7.01 -15.65
N LYS A 235 18.51 7.22 -16.88
CA LYS A 235 17.91 6.71 -18.12
C LYS A 235 18.71 5.54 -18.66
N ASN A 236 17.99 4.52 -19.18
CA ASN A 236 18.59 3.35 -19.80
C ASN A 236 17.86 3.00 -21.09
N PRO A 237 18.54 2.41 -22.08
CA PRO A 237 17.91 2.01 -23.34
C PRO A 237 16.97 0.81 -23.16
N VAL A 238 15.98 0.69 -24.06
CA VAL A 238 15.03 -0.41 -24.18
C VAL A 238 15.14 -0.96 -25.61
N PRO A 239 15.15 -2.28 -25.82
CA PRO A 239 14.89 -3.36 -24.87
C PRO A 239 16.14 -3.83 -24.09
N PHE A 240 17.35 -3.48 -24.54
CA PHE A 240 18.59 -4.00 -23.97
C PHE A 240 19.21 -2.99 -22.98
N TYR A 241 19.36 -3.46 -21.73
CA TYR A 241 20.08 -2.76 -20.70
C TYR A 241 21.13 -3.69 -20.07
N ASP A 242 22.39 -3.26 -20.08
CA ASP A 242 23.54 -4.03 -19.58
C ASP A 242 23.60 -5.47 -20.17
N GLY A 243 23.31 -5.57 -21.48
CA GLY A 243 23.31 -6.85 -22.23
C GLY A 243 22.09 -7.74 -22.02
N THR A 244 21.13 -7.31 -21.18
CA THR A 244 19.90 -8.04 -20.88
C THR A 244 18.72 -7.41 -21.59
N ASP A 245 17.90 -8.23 -22.29
CA ASP A 245 16.57 -7.78 -22.75
C ASP A 245 15.63 -7.70 -21.54
N ILE A 246 15.42 -6.47 -21.04
CA ILE A 246 14.63 -6.19 -19.84
C ILE A 246 13.13 -6.28 -20.07
N THR A 247 12.68 -6.43 -21.30
CA THR A 247 11.26 -6.59 -21.65
C THR A 247 10.75 -8.00 -21.39
N TYR A 248 11.63 -8.96 -21.15
CA TYR A 248 11.29 -10.28 -20.64
C TYR A 248 11.52 -10.30 -19.12
N PRO A 249 10.46 -10.33 -18.29
CA PRO A 249 10.57 -10.28 -16.83
C PRO A 249 11.54 -11.30 -16.25
N THR A 250 11.53 -12.53 -16.79
CA THR A 250 12.37 -13.64 -16.33
C THR A 250 13.86 -13.48 -16.63
N ASN A 251 14.27 -12.50 -17.44
CA ASN A 251 15.67 -12.18 -17.65
C ASN A 251 16.28 -11.39 -16.49
N ASN A 252 15.46 -10.86 -15.59
CA ASN A 252 15.90 -10.00 -14.51
C ASN A 252 16.28 -10.83 -13.28
N PRO A 253 17.55 -10.78 -12.81
CA PRO A 253 17.99 -11.61 -11.69
C PRO A 253 17.56 -11.09 -10.32
N VAL A 254 17.20 -9.79 -10.22
CA VAL A 254 16.92 -9.09 -8.97
C VAL A 254 15.61 -8.32 -9.05
N ALA A 255 15.05 -7.97 -7.89
CA ALA A 255 13.89 -7.09 -7.82
C ALA A 255 14.25 -5.70 -8.35
N ILE A 256 13.49 -5.21 -9.33
CA ILE A 256 13.74 -3.91 -9.97
C ILE A 256 12.48 -3.31 -10.58
N ASP A 257 12.42 -1.98 -10.58
CA ASP A 257 11.43 -1.14 -11.25
C ASP A 257 11.98 -0.57 -12.55
N TYR A 258 11.19 -0.68 -13.63
CA TYR A 258 11.42 -0.01 -14.90
C TYR A 258 10.27 0.93 -15.20
N PHE A 259 10.52 2.25 -15.21
CA PHE A 259 9.53 3.26 -15.59
C PHE A 259 9.75 3.67 -17.05
N TRP A 260 8.81 3.31 -17.91
CA TRP A 260 8.93 3.49 -19.35
C TRP A 260 8.72 4.95 -19.76
N LYS A 261 9.70 5.56 -20.43
CA LYS A 261 9.56 6.91 -21.01
C LYS A 261 8.80 6.82 -22.33
N ILE A 262 7.47 6.88 -22.25
CA ILE A 262 6.60 6.90 -23.43
C ILE A 262 6.44 8.35 -23.88
N PRO A 263 6.66 8.69 -25.18
CA PRO A 263 6.45 10.04 -25.69
C PRO A 263 5.03 10.56 -25.37
N ASN A 264 4.90 11.85 -25.05
CA ASN A 264 3.63 12.43 -24.58
C ASN A 264 2.49 12.21 -25.57
N GLU A 265 2.77 12.32 -26.87
CA GLU A 265 1.78 12.13 -27.94
C GLU A 265 1.55 10.67 -28.35
N ALA A 266 2.40 9.73 -27.89
CA ALA A 266 2.24 8.32 -28.21
C ALA A 266 1.09 7.71 -27.43
N ARG A 267 0.46 6.70 -28.02
CA ARG A 267 -0.60 5.92 -27.38
C ARG A 267 -0.12 5.30 -26.07
N LYS A 268 -0.94 5.38 -25.02
CA LYS A 268 -0.61 4.90 -23.68
C LYS A 268 -1.14 3.48 -23.48
N PHE A 269 -0.25 2.50 -23.44
CA PHE A 269 -0.60 1.11 -23.15
C PHE A 269 0.56 0.37 -22.47
N THR A 270 0.26 -0.78 -21.91
CA THR A 270 1.20 -1.84 -21.52
C THR A 270 0.54 -3.19 -21.80
N ALA A 271 1.29 -4.12 -22.38
CA ALA A 271 0.81 -5.46 -22.70
C ALA A 271 1.80 -6.51 -22.21
N HIS A 272 1.27 -7.56 -21.56
CA HIS A 272 2.04 -8.74 -21.12
C HIS A 272 1.60 -9.93 -21.98
N LEU A 273 2.48 -10.36 -22.92
CA LEU A 273 2.15 -11.31 -23.96
C LEU A 273 3.02 -12.57 -23.83
N GLY A 274 2.37 -13.74 -23.76
CA GLY A 274 3.03 -15.03 -23.69
C GLY A 274 3.69 -15.46 -25.01
N ALA A 275 4.31 -16.65 -24.99
CA ALA A 275 4.99 -17.25 -26.14
C ALA A 275 4.11 -17.37 -27.39
N ASP A 276 2.80 -17.51 -27.20
CA ASP A 276 1.79 -17.62 -28.26
C ASP A 276 1.30 -16.24 -28.80
N GLY A 277 1.88 -15.14 -28.31
CA GLY A 277 1.49 -13.79 -28.65
C GLY A 277 0.14 -13.34 -28.07
N TYR A 278 -0.43 -14.12 -27.15
CA TYR A 278 -1.66 -13.82 -26.44
C TYR A 278 -1.38 -13.40 -25.00
N GLY A 279 -2.15 -12.41 -24.50
CA GLY A 279 -2.05 -12.03 -23.10
C GLY A 279 -2.90 -10.84 -22.70
N PHE A 280 -2.58 -10.27 -21.55
CA PHE A 280 -3.26 -9.12 -20.98
C PHE A 280 -2.78 -7.81 -21.60
N VAL A 281 -3.71 -6.88 -21.81
CA VAL A 281 -3.39 -5.50 -22.21
C VAL A 281 -4.19 -4.49 -21.39
N GLN A 282 -3.52 -3.42 -20.98
CA GLN A 282 -4.14 -2.20 -20.47
C GLN A 282 -3.79 -1.04 -21.38
N THR A 283 -4.79 -0.21 -21.70
CA THR A 283 -4.60 1.05 -22.41
C THR A 283 -5.41 2.16 -21.74
N SER A 284 -5.05 3.41 -21.99
CA SER A 284 -5.74 4.55 -21.39
C SER A 284 -5.75 5.77 -22.30
N THR A 285 -6.65 6.73 -22.02
CA THR A 285 -6.58 8.07 -22.56
C THR A 285 -5.31 8.79 -22.09
N LYS A 286 -4.92 9.87 -22.78
CA LYS A 286 -3.60 10.51 -22.70
C LYS A 286 -3.17 11.01 -21.31
N ARG A 287 -4.12 11.33 -20.40
CA ARG A 287 -3.79 11.85 -19.07
C ARG A 287 -2.94 10.90 -18.25
N LEU A 288 -3.12 9.60 -18.39
CA LEU A 288 -2.37 8.58 -17.65
C LEU A 288 -1.03 8.29 -18.35
N GLN A 289 -0.02 9.10 -18.06
CA GLN A 289 1.25 9.17 -18.81
C GLN A 289 2.21 8.01 -18.53
N GLY A 290 2.35 7.61 -17.24
CA GLY A 290 3.35 6.64 -16.80
C GLY A 290 2.98 5.19 -17.11
N ARG A 291 4.01 4.40 -17.42
CA ARG A 291 3.93 2.93 -17.43
C ARG A 291 5.16 2.37 -16.73
N LYS A 292 4.96 1.23 -16.04
CA LYS A 292 6.01 0.62 -15.23
C LYS A 292 5.94 -0.90 -15.33
N LEU A 293 7.09 -1.56 -15.28
CA LEU A 293 7.24 -2.97 -14.97
C LEU A 293 7.98 -3.09 -13.63
N PHE A 294 7.42 -3.86 -12.69
CA PHE A 294 8.12 -4.35 -11.52
C PHE A 294 8.29 -5.87 -11.61
N VAL A 295 9.50 -6.34 -11.34
CA VAL A 295 9.82 -7.76 -11.28
C VAL A 295 10.43 -8.10 -9.92
N TRP A 296 10.08 -9.28 -9.37
CA TRP A 296 10.69 -9.82 -8.15
C TRP A 296 12.11 -10.36 -8.38
N GLY A 297 12.44 -10.65 -9.64
CA GLY A 297 13.69 -11.26 -10.08
C GLY A 297 13.74 -12.77 -9.89
N GLN A 298 14.69 -13.41 -10.60
CA GLN A 298 14.86 -14.86 -10.62
C GLN A 298 15.75 -15.40 -9.49
N GLY A 299 16.27 -14.52 -8.63
CA GLY A 299 17.06 -14.91 -7.47
C GLY A 299 16.21 -15.57 -6.37
N GLU A 300 16.90 -16.21 -5.40
CA GLU A 300 16.23 -16.90 -4.29
C GLU A 300 15.38 -15.94 -3.44
N GLY A 301 15.85 -14.72 -3.22
CA GLY A 301 15.12 -13.70 -2.46
C GLY A 301 13.77 -13.35 -3.09
N GLY A 302 13.77 -13.05 -4.40
CA GLY A 302 12.54 -12.77 -5.14
C GLY A 302 11.57 -13.95 -5.13
N THR A 303 12.07 -15.18 -5.30
CA THR A 303 11.26 -16.41 -5.21
C THR A 303 10.63 -16.56 -3.83
N ARG A 304 11.39 -16.37 -2.76
CA ARG A 304 10.89 -16.49 -1.37
C ARG A 304 9.84 -15.45 -1.03
N TRP A 305 10.03 -14.22 -1.50
CA TRP A 305 9.04 -13.17 -1.29
C TRP A 305 7.72 -13.49 -1.98
N GLN A 306 7.75 -13.96 -3.22
CA GLN A 306 6.55 -14.38 -3.93
C GLN A 306 5.84 -15.54 -3.20
N GLU A 307 6.59 -16.52 -2.68
CA GLU A 307 6.02 -17.58 -1.84
C GLU A 307 5.44 -17.07 -0.51
N PHE A 308 6.08 -16.09 0.10
CA PHE A 308 5.59 -15.47 1.33
C PHE A 308 4.26 -14.72 1.13
N LEU A 309 4.04 -14.16 -0.06
CA LEU A 309 2.84 -13.42 -0.42
C LEU A 309 1.62 -14.30 -0.74
N THR A 310 1.81 -15.62 -0.93
CA THR A 310 0.75 -16.55 -1.33
C THR A 310 0.68 -17.77 -0.41
N ASP A 311 -0.16 -18.73 -0.76
CA ASP A 311 -0.23 -20.06 -0.17
C ASP A 311 0.15 -21.12 -1.19
N THR A 312 1.43 -21.49 -1.21
CA THR A 312 1.97 -22.48 -2.16
C THR A 312 1.35 -23.87 -2.03
N SER A 313 0.68 -24.18 -0.90
CA SER A 313 -0.05 -25.43 -0.70
C SER A 313 -1.29 -25.56 -1.60
N LYS A 314 -1.75 -24.44 -2.18
CA LYS A 314 -2.89 -24.39 -3.10
C LYS A 314 -2.52 -24.69 -4.57
N GLY A 315 -1.29 -25.14 -4.82
CA GLY A 315 -0.82 -25.50 -6.16
C GLY A 315 -0.33 -24.34 -7.04
N GLU A 316 -0.42 -23.12 -6.56
CA GLU A 316 0.13 -21.93 -7.22
C GLU A 316 1.54 -21.64 -6.70
N ASN A 317 2.49 -21.37 -7.60
CA ASN A 317 3.86 -21.02 -7.20
C ASN A 317 4.02 -19.57 -6.75
N GLY A 318 2.97 -18.75 -6.86
CA GLY A 318 2.93 -17.34 -6.49
C GLY A 318 3.69 -16.42 -7.44
N ARG A 319 4.23 -16.92 -8.55
CA ARG A 319 5.06 -16.11 -9.45
C ARG A 319 4.21 -15.17 -10.30
N TYR A 320 4.52 -13.89 -10.18
CA TYR A 320 3.85 -12.82 -10.91
C TYR A 320 4.80 -11.62 -11.06
N VAL A 321 4.45 -10.73 -11.96
CA VAL A 321 5.06 -9.42 -12.12
C VAL A 321 3.96 -8.36 -12.08
N GLU A 322 4.33 -7.11 -11.90
CA GLU A 322 3.40 -6.01 -11.90
C GLU A 322 3.67 -5.10 -13.09
N ILE A 323 2.68 -4.96 -13.97
CA ILE A 323 2.65 -3.91 -14.96
C ILE A 323 1.72 -2.81 -14.46
N GLN A 324 2.14 -1.55 -14.59
CA GLN A 324 1.44 -0.47 -13.91
C GLN A 324 1.23 0.74 -14.83
N ALA A 325 0.19 1.52 -14.53
CA ALA A 325 -0.15 2.74 -15.25
C ALA A 325 -0.37 3.90 -14.28
N GLY A 326 0.24 5.06 -14.50
CA GLY A 326 0.22 6.18 -13.56
C GLY A 326 0.06 7.55 -14.18
N LEU A 327 -0.34 8.53 -13.37
CA LEU A 327 -0.44 9.93 -13.78
C LEU A 327 0.93 10.54 -14.07
N ALA A 328 1.91 10.28 -13.21
CA ALA A 328 3.29 10.70 -13.39
C ALA A 328 4.09 9.69 -14.21
N HIS A 329 5.26 10.09 -14.71
CA HIS A 329 6.16 9.19 -15.44
C HIS A 329 6.82 8.15 -14.53
N THR A 330 7.00 8.48 -13.24
CA THR A 330 7.61 7.59 -12.24
C THR A 330 6.79 7.55 -10.95
N GLN A 331 7.09 6.58 -10.08
CA GLN A 331 6.56 6.54 -8.71
C GLN A 331 7.41 7.35 -7.71
N TYR A 332 8.42 8.05 -8.18
CA TYR A 332 9.26 8.90 -7.33
C TYR A 332 8.68 10.30 -7.12
N GLU A 333 7.47 10.56 -7.63
CA GLU A 333 6.88 11.88 -7.71
C GLU A 333 5.36 11.85 -7.61
N CYS A 334 4.81 12.93 -7.04
CA CYS A 334 3.45 13.37 -7.30
C CYS A 334 3.48 14.48 -8.35
N ILE A 335 2.34 14.77 -8.97
CA ILE A 335 2.18 15.92 -9.85
C ILE A 335 1.31 17.00 -9.19
N PRO A 336 1.59 18.30 -9.40
CA PRO A 336 0.81 19.36 -8.76
C PRO A 336 -0.60 19.44 -9.35
N MET A 337 -1.61 19.13 -8.55
CA MET A 337 -3.02 19.26 -8.93
C MET A 337 -3.58 20.62 -8.48
N PRO A 338 -4.02 21.48 -9.39
CA PRO A 338 -4.50 22.81 -9.06
C PRO A 338 -5.71 22.80 -8.12
N PRO A 339 -5.99 23.91 -7.39
CA PRO A 339 -7.14 24.02 -6.54
C PRO A 339 -8.46 23.94 -7.33
N LEU A 340 -9.52 23.43 -6.69
CA LEU A 340 -10.88 23.34 -7.23
C LEU A 340 -10.95 22.67 -8.63
N THR A 341 -10.12 21.65 -8.85
CA THR A 341 -9.94 20.98 -10.13
C THR A 341 -10.37 19.52 -10.04
N ALA A 342 -10.87 18.98 -11.14
CA ALA A 342 -11.10 17.57 -11.33
C ALA A 342 -10.29 17.04 -12.52
N TRP A 343 -9.59 15.93 -12.32
CA TRP A 343 -8.91 15.19 -13.37
C TRP A 343 -9.66 13.91 -13.69
N GLU A 344 -9.78 13.61 -14.99
CA GLU A 344 -10.50 12.44 -15.47
C GLU A 344 -9.69 11.76 -16.58
N TRP A 345 -9.80 10.44 -16.65
CA TRP A 345 -9.26 9.61 -17.73
C TRP A 345 -10.04 8.30 -17.81
N LEU A 346 -9.88 7.60 -18.93
CA LEU A 346 -10.46 6.29 -19.14
C LEU A 346 -9.34 5.27 -19.27
N GLU A 347 -9.50 4.13 -18.63
CA GLU A 347 -8.68 2.94 -18.78
C GLU A 347 -9.51 1.82 -19.40
N ALA A 348 -8.88 0.95 -20.20
CA ALA A 348 -9.49 -0.24 -20.74
C ALA A 348 -8.59 -1.46 -20.52
N TYR A 349 -9.20 -2.58 -20.16
CA TYR A 349 -8.54 -3.83 -19.79
C TYR A 349 -9.10 -4.97 -20.59
N GLY A 350 -8.25 -5.82 -21.18
CA GLY A 350 -8.71 -6.95 -21.97
C GLY A 350 -7.61 -7.91 -22.39
N ALA A 351 -7.98 -8.83 -23.28
CA ALA A 351 -7.05 -9.74 -23.92
C ALA A 351 -6.60 -9.19 -25.27
N LEU A 352 -5.32 -9.38 -25.58
CA LEU A 352 -4.75 -9.06 -26.88
C LEU A 352 -4.17 -10.32 -27.51
N SER A 353 -4.46 -10.53 -28.82
CA SER A 353 -3.84 -11.58 -29.64
C SER A 353 -3.03 -10.91 -30.74
N THR A 354 -1.79 -11.35 -30.91
CA THR A 354 -0.81 -10.77 -31.83
C THR A 354 -0.12 -11.89 -32.61
N ASP A 355 0.68 -11.53 -33.61
CA ASP A 355 1.59 -12.47 -34.25
C ASP A 355 2.79 -12.76 -33.34
N PRO A 356 2.94 -13.98 -32.81
CA PRO A 356 4.02 -14.32 -31.88
C PRO A 356 5.41 -14.12 -32.50
N ALA A 357 5.58 -14.35 -33.81
CA ALA A 357 6.86 -14.13 -34.48
C ALA A 357 7.27 -12.65 -34.48
N LYS A 358 6.31 -11.74 -34.50
CA LYS A 358 6.57 -10.29 -34.42
C LYS A 358 6.80 -9.87 -32.96
N VAL A 359 5.98 -10.35 -32.04
CA VAL A 359 6.12 -10.00 -30.61
C VAL A 359 7.48 -10.42 -30.06
N HIS A 360 7.97 -11.60 -30.43
CA HIS A 360 9.26 -12.13 -30.00
C HIS A 360 10.41 -11.84 -30.98
N GLY A 361 10.14 -11.01 -32.01
CA GLY A 361 11.12 -10.51 -32.96
C GLY A 361 11.85 -9.24 -32.47
N ASP A 362 12.24 -8.39 -33.42
CA ASP A 362 12.87 -7.10 -33.09
C ASP A 362 11.91 -6.16 -32.39
N TRP A 363 12.49 -5.22 -31.61
CA TRP A 363 11.71 -4.35 -30.74
C TRP A 363 10.79 -3.38 -31.48
N ASP A 364 11.25 -2.85 -32.61
CA ASP A 364 10.46 -1.90 -33.41
C ASP A 364 9.28 -2.60 -34.09
N GLY A 365 9.51 -3.76 -34.67
CA GLY A 365 8.47 -4.61 -35.24
C GLY A 365 7.44 -5.07 -34.20
N CYS A 366 7.90 -5.43 -33.03
CA CYS A 366 7.05 -5.78 -31.88
C CYS A 366 6.10 -4.64 -31.49
N ARG A 367 6.64 -3.43 -31.29
CA ARG A 367 5.84 -2.24 -30.93
C ARG A 367 4.80 -1.89 -32.00
N VAL A 368 5.17 -1.99 -33.28
CA VAL A 368 4.26 -1.74 -34.41
C VAL A 368 3.12 -2.75 -34.43
N GLU A 369 3.40 -4.04 -34.28
CA GLU A 369 2.39 -5.11 -34.23
C GLU A 369 1.40 -4.89 -33.09
N VAL A 370 1.90 -4.70 -31.87
CA VAL A 370 1.04 -4.53 -30.69
C VAL A 370 0.16 -3.29 -30.83
N LYS A 371 0.69 -2.17 -31.31
CA LYS A 371 -0.13 -0.97 -31.58
C LYS A 371 -1.22 -1.23 -32.61
N ALA A 372 -0.92 -1.94 -33.68
CA ALA A 372 -1.92 -2.25 -34.72
C ALA A 372 -3.04 -3.14 -34.18
N ARG A 373 -2.71 -4.20 -33.43
CA ARG A 373 -3.71 -5.09 -32.80
C ARG A 373 -4.53 -4.39 -31.73
N LEU A 374 -3.89 -3.50 -30.97
CA LEU A 374 -4.59 -2.71 -29.97
C LEU A 374 -5.57 -1.73 -30.61
N GLU A 375 -5.22 -1.12 -31.75
CA GLU A 375 -6.13 -0.24 -32.50
C GLU A 375 -7.35 -1.02 -33.04
N GLU A 376 -7.16 -2.27 -33.47
CA GLU A 376 -8.26 -3.16 -33.89
C GLU A 376 -9.14 -3.59 -32.68
N LEU A 377 -8.56 -3.79 -31.49
CA LEU A 377 -9.27 -4.18 -30.29
C LEU A 377 -10.11 -3.04 -29.72
N VAL A 378 -9.48 -1.87 -29.56
CA VAL A 378 -10.08 -0.63 -29.06
C VAL A 378 -9.29 0.56 -29.61
N GLY A 379 -9.91 1.34 -30.49
CA GLY A 379 -9.28 2.50 -31.13
C GLY A 379 -8.95 3.61 -30.12
N GLU A 380 -7.84 4.31 -30.35
CA GLU A 380 -7.43 5.43 -29.47
C GLU A 380 -8.50 6.53 -29.43
N GLN A 381 -9.05 6.91 -30.59
CA GLN A 381 -10.12 7.90 -30.67
C GLN A 381 -11.39 7.40 -29.99
N SER A 382 -11.72 6.10 -30.10
CA SER A 382 -12.89 5.51 -29.41
C SER A 382 -12.78 5.60 -27.90
N MET A 383 -11.57 5.56 -27.33
CA MET A 383 -11.33 5.78 -25.90
C MET A 383 -11.64 7.22 -25.49
N GLU A 384 -11.19 8.21 -26.26
CA GLU A 384 -11.49 9.63 -25.98
C GLU A 384 -13.00 9.93 -26.15
N ASP A 385 -13.62 9.38 -27.18
CA ASP A 385 -15.08 9.52 -27.40
C ASP A 385 -15.89 8.90 -26.25
N MET A 386 -15.45 7.74 -25.73
CA MET A 386 -16.09 7.08 -24.58
C MET A 386 -15.88 7.89 -23.29
N LEU A 387 -14.68 8.47 -23.10
CA LEU A 387 -14.44 9.39 -21.98
C LEU A 387 -15.38 10.59 -22.03
N ASP A 388 -15.61 11.17 -23.19
CA ASP A 388 -16.54 12.30 -23.36
C ASP A 388 -17.98 11.88 -23.17
N ALA A 389 -18.41 10.77 -23.75
CA ALA A 389 -19.78 10.25 -23.65
C ALA A 389 -20.19 9.92 -22.21
N THR A 390 -19.26 9.44 -21.37
CA THR A 390 -19.54 9.07 -19.97
C THR A 390 -19.39 10.22 -18.98
N ARG A 391 -19.04 11.43 -19.41
CA ARG A 391 -18.78 12.60 -18.54
C ARG A 391 -19.99 13.03 -17.72
N SER A 392 -21.19 12.98 -18.30
CA SER A 392 -22.43 13.34 -17.59
C SER A 392 -22.78 12.32 -16.52
N MET A 393 -22.68 11.03 -16.85
CA MET A 393 -22.95 9.92 -15.94
C MET A 393 -22.05 10.00 -14.69
N ALA A 394 -20.76 10.28 -14.86
CA ALA A 394 -19.81 10.37 -13.76
C ALA A 394 -20.17 11.41 -12.67
N LYS A 395 -21.07 12.35 -12.98
CA LYS A 395 -21.53 13.42 -12.09
C LYS A 395 -23.00 13.26 -11.65
N ARG A 396 -23.63 12.14 -11.97
CA ARG A 396 -24.99 11.82 -11.47
C ARG A 396 -24.91 11.01 -10.19
N PRO A 397 -25.87 11.14 -9.27
CA PRO A 397 -25.99 10.23 -8.13
C PRO A 397 -26.07 8.77 -8.61
N ALA A 398 -25.62 7.85 -7.78
CA ALA A 398 -25.81 6.42 -7.99
C ALA A 398 -27.27 6.02 -7.71
N ASP A 399 -27.68 4.90 -8.27
CA ASP A 399 -29.05 4.39 -8.12
C ASP A 399 -29.22 3.60 -6.82
N ARG A 400 -28.15 2.90 -6.38
CA ARG A 400 -28.17 2.06 -5.17
C ARG A 400 -26.79 1.88 -4.57
N THR A 401 -26.69 1.99 -3.23
CA THR A 401 -25.50 1.63 -2.48
C THR A 401 -25.39 0.10 -2.35
N ILE A 402 -24.19 -0.44 -2.59
CA ILE A 402 -23.83 -1.86 -2.44
C ILE A 402 -23.05 -2.04 -1.14
N CYS A 403 -22.01 -1.20 -0.92
CA CYS A 403 -21.19 -1.18 0.28
C CYS A 403 -20.97 0.27 0.72
N GLU A 404 -21.00 0.51 2.02
CA GLU A 404 -20.55 1.77 2.61
C GLU A 404 -19.03 1.74 2.83
N GLY A 405 -18.37 2.88 2.64
CA GLY A 405 -16.96 3.08 2.90
C GLY A 405 -16.72 3.67 4.28
N SER A 406 -15.68 4.51 4.40
CA SER A 406 -15.36 5.20 5.65
C SER A 406 -16.29 6.39 5.90
N GLY A 407 -16.51 6.74 7.17
CA GLY A 407 -17.29 7.93 7.56
C GLY A 407 -16.57 9.26 7.40
N TRP A 408 -15.33 9.27 6.86
CA TRP A 408 -14.49 10.47 6.82
C TRP A 408 -14.98 11.52 5.82
N GLY A 409 -15.50 11.08 4.68
CA GLY A 409 -16.12 11.98 3.71
C GLY A 409 -17.38 12.65 4.24
N ALA A 410 -18.21 11.92 4.99
CA ALA A 410 -19.38 12.47 5.69
C ALA A 410 -18.97 13.55 6.70
N LEU A 411 -17.99 13.27 7.55
CA LEU A 411 -17.48 14.22 8.53
C LEU A 411 -16.92 15.49 7.87
N GLU A 412 -16.15 15.37 6.78
CA GLU A 412 -15.63 16.52 6.04
C GLU A 412 -16.77 17.35 5.44
N ASN A 413 -17.82 16.73 4.90
CA ASN A 413 -18.99 17.45 4.41
C ASN A 413 -19.78 18.13 5.55
N MET A 414 -19.85 17.55 6.76
CA MET A 414 -20.40 18.21 7.96
C MET A 414 -19.58 19.45 8.33
N ARG A 415 -18.26 19.35 8.38
CA ARG A 415 -17.36 20.48 8.65
C ARG A 415 -17.56 21.59 7.62
N ARG A 416 -17.58 21.23 6.32
CA ARG A 416 -17.78 22.20 5.22
C ARG A 416 -19.13 22.92 5.35
N LYS A 417 -20.19 22.19 5.65
CA LYS A 417 -21.51 22.77 5.90
C LYS A 417 -21.50 23.77 7.07
N ALA A 418 -20.86 23.42 8.19
CA ALA A 418 -20.72 24.30 9.34
C ALA A 418 -19.91 25.58 9.02
N ALA A 419 -18.92 25.47 8.12
CA ALA A 419 -18.11 26.59 7.65
C ALA A 419 -18.75 27.39 6.48
N GLY A 420 -19.93 27.01 5.99
CA GLY A 420 -20.56 27.63 4.82
C GLY A 420 -19.85 27.33 3.50
N GLU A 421 -19.07 26.24 3.46
CA GLU A 421 -18.37 25.76 2.26
C GLU A 421 -19.25 24.78 1.46
N PRO A 422 -19.06 24.68 0.13
CA PRO A 422 -19.79 23.69 -0.69
C PRO A 422 -19.37 22.26 -0.34
N GLN A 423 -20.28 21.32 -0.49
CA GLN A 423 -19.96 19.88 -0.41
C GLN A 423 -18.91 19.49 -1.45
N MET A 424 -18.09 18.49 -1.13
CA MET A 424 -17.00 18.05 -1.98
C MET A 424 -17.49 17.45 -3.29
N CYS A 425 -18.37 16.57 -3.36
CA CYS A 425 -18.89 15.90 -4.56
C CYS A 425 -20.38 15.63 -4.34
N PRO A 426 -21.28 16.58 -4.68
CA PRO A 426 -22.71 16.47 -4.33
C PRO A 426 -23.42 15.23 -4.88
N HIS A 427 -22.85 14.58 -5.90
CA HIS A 427 -23.36 13.36 -6.50
C HIS A 427 -22.88 12.06 -5.81
N LEU A 428 -21.97 12.16 -4.84
CA LEU A 428 -21.48 11.03 -4.07
C LEU A 428 -22.05 11.08 -2.65
N ASP A 429 -22.68 9.98 -2.24
CA ASP A 429 -23.19 9.82 -0.89
C ASP A 429 -22.10 9.17 -0.02
N PHE A 430 -21.50 9.93 0.89
CA PHE A 430 -20.52 9.44 1.85
C PHE A 430 -21.13 8.82 3.10
N GLY A 431 -22.43 8.49 3.09
CA GLY A 431 -23.11 7.87 4.22
C GLY A 431 -23.15 8.77 5.46
N THR A 432 -22.88 8.18 6.61
CA THR A 432 -22.89 8.87 7.91
C THR A 432 -21.55 8.73 8.63
N ALA A 433 -21.26 9.68 9.53
CA ALA A 433 -20.15 9.56 10.44
C ALA A 433 -20.36 8.36 11.40
N GLY A 434 -19.36 7.52 11.51
CA GLY A 434 -19.36 6.32 12.35
C GLY A 434 -18.66 6.53 13.71
N PRO A 435 -18.42 5.44 14.46
CA PRO A 435 -17.77 5.51 15.77
C PRO A 435 -16.40 6.20 15.76
N GLU A 436 -15.58 5.96 14.73
CA GLU A 436 -14.26 6.60 14.59
C GLU A 436 -14.34 8.13 14.45
N GLN A 437 -15.44 8.67 13.96
CA GLN A 437 -15.68 10.09 13.76
C GLN A 437 -16.41 10.74 14.94
N ALA A 438 -16.95 9.96 15.88
CA ALA A 438 -17.84 10.46 16.93
C ALA A 438 -17.25 11.61 17.75
N ALA A 439 -15.98 11.51 18.15
CA ALA A 439 -15.29 12.57 18.90
C ALA A 439 -15.18 13.90 18.11
N TRP A 440 -15.02 13.80 16.79
CA TRP A 440 -14.90 14.95 15.89
C TRP A 440 -16.26 15.57 15.57
N VAL A 441 -17.31 14.75 15.47
CA VAL A 441 -18.70 15.25 15.37
C VAL A 441 -19.06 16.02 16.64
N HIS A 442 -18.77 15.46 17.82
CA HIS A 442 -19.01 16.13 19.10
C HIS A 442 -18.27 17.48 19.17
N LEU A 443 -16.97 17.51 18.82
CA LEU A 443 -16.20 18.76 18.79
C LEU A 443 -16.80 19.80 17.83
N LEU A 444 -17.25 19.36 16.66
CA LEU A 444 -17.87 20.25 15.66
C LEU A 444 -19.19 20.86 16.15
N GLU A 445 -20.02 20.07 16.84
CA GLU A 445 -21.35 20.47 17.29
C GLU A 445 -21.34 21.29 18.57
N THR A 446 -20.43 20.98 19.50
CA THR A 446 -20.42 21.59 20.85
C THR A 446 -19.28 22.57 21.08
N GLY A 447 -18.19 22.48 20.30
CA GLY A 447 -16.94 23.18 20.57
C GLY A 447 -16.12 22.59 21.71
N GLU A 448 -16.51 21.44 22.26
CA GLU A 448 -15.85 20.75 23.37
C GLU A 448 -15.23 19.43 22.88
N VAL A 449 -14.08 19.08 23.45
CA VAL A 449 -13.42 17.80 23.14
C VAL A 449 -14.09 16.68 23.96
N MET A 450 -14.48 15.60 23.29
CA MET A 450 -15.07 14.44 23.97
C MET A 450 -14.06 13.82 24.95
N PRO A 451 -14.43 13.61 26.22
CA PRO A 451 -13.57 12.94 27.17
C PRO A 451 -13.26 11.51 26.75
N SER A 452 -12.02 11.07 26.93
CA SER A 452 -11.63 9.67 26.72
C SER A 452 -11.86 8.83 27.98
N ASP A 453 -12.03 7.52 27.79
CA ASP A 453 -12.16 6.57 28.89
C ASP A 453 -10.77 6.14 29.39
N GLY A 454 -10.32 6.76 30.47
CA GLY A 454 -9.15 6.32 31.23
C GLY A 454 -7.87 6.22 30.41
N ASN A 455 -7.34 5.01 30.27
CA ASN A 455 -6.08 4.73 29.60
C ASN A 455 -6.23 4.31 28.13
N LEU A 456 -7.45 4.26 27.60
CA LEU A 456 -7.67 3.88 26.22
C LEU A 456 -7.16 4.96 25.25
N PRO A 457 -6.53 4.57 24.15
CA PRO A 457 -6.09 5.51 23.13
C PRO A 457 -7.30 6.10 22.40
N PRO A 458 -7.18 7.32 21.81
CA PRO A 458 -8.21 7.87 20.94
C PRO A 458 -8.52 6.96 19.76
N GLU A 459 -9.80 6.84 19.40
CA GLU A 459 -10.26 6.05 18.27
C GLU A 459 -9.70 6.53 16.93
N SER A 460 -9.38 7.83 16.82
CA SER A 460 -8.89 8.42 15.58
C SER A 460 -8.17 9.75 15.80
N TRP A 461 -7.53 10.22 14.72
CA TRP A 461 -6.69 11.41 14.70
C TRP A 461 -7.07 12.34 13.53
N MET A 462 -6.71 13.63 13.62
CA MET A 462 -6.91 14.62 12.56
C MET A 462 -5.63 15.38 12.26
N LEU A 463 -5.43 15.69 10.96
CA LEU A 463 -4.25 16.42 10.47
C LEU A 463 -4.60 17.86 10.02
N GLN A 464 -5.82 18.07 9.50
CA GLN A 464 -6.18 19.31 8.81
C GLN A 464 -6.18 20.51 9.78
N LYS A 465 -5.76 21.67 9.24
CA LYS A 465 -5.65 22.93 9.97
C LYS A 465 -6.98 23.35 10.62
N GLU A 466 -8.08 23.18 9.92
CA GLU A 466 -9.42 23.56 10.39
C GLU A 466 -9.79 22.83 11.69
N TRP A 467 -9.49 21.55 11.79
CA TRP A 467 -9.69 20.75 13.00
C TRP A 467 -8.71 21.15 14.11
N THR A 468 -7.46 21.45 13.75
CA THR A 468 -6.46 21.93 14.71
C THR A 468 -6.86 23.29 15.30
N ASP A 469 -7.42 24.19 14.50
CA ASP A 469 -7.91 25.51 14.96
C ASP A 469 -9.12 25.35 15.89
N THR A 470 -10.05 24.43 15.57
CA THR A 470 -11.19 24.09 16.44
C THR A 470 -10.72 23.50 17.78
N LEU A 471 -9.75 22.59 17.75
CA LEU A 471 -9.14 22.05 18.97
C LEU A 471 -8.49 23.16 19.84
N ARG A 472 -7.77 24.09 19.22
CA ARG A 472 -7.15 25.21 19.96
C ARG A 472 -8.19 26.11 20.64
N ALA A 473 -9.34 26.30 20.02
CA ALA A 473 -10.44 27.11 20.54
C ALA A 473 -11.23 26.40 21.66
N ALA A 474 -11.19 25.07 21.73
CA ALA A 474 -11.90 24.29 22.74
C ALA A 474 -11.36 24.54 24.17
N PRO A 475 -12.15 24.31 25.24
CA PRO A 475 -11.69 24.35 26.62
C PRO A 475 -10.48 23.44 26.88
N ASP A 476 -9.66 23.82 27.85
CA ASP A 476 -8.46 23.08 28.22
C ASP A 476 -8.83 21.72 28.85
N CYS A 477 -8.34 20.64 28.24
CA CYS A 477 -8.48 19.27 28.75
C CYS A 477 -7.30 18.42 28.26
N HIS A 478 -7.14 17.22 28.84
CA HIS A 478 -6.09 16.29 28.48
C HIS A 478 -6.14 15.90 27.00
N GLU A 479 -7.32 15.55 26.50
CA GLU A 479 -7.54 15.08 25.12
C GLU A 479 -7.22 16.16 24.09
N LYS A 480 -7.59 17.41 24.34
CA LYS A 480 -7.21 18.56 23.50
C LYS A 480 -5.69 18.61 23.29
N TYR A 481 -4.95 18.60 24.38
CA TYR A 481 -3.50 18.72 24.33
C TYR A 481 -2.84 17.46 23.77
N LEU A 482 -3.41 16.28 23.99
CA LEU A 482 -2.98 15.02 23.39
C LEU A 482 -3.08 15.07 21.86
N HIS A 483 -4.22 15.49 21.33
CA HIS A 483 -4.42 15.65 19.88
C HIS A 483 -3.51 16.74 19.29
N LEU A 484 -3.37 17.89 19.95
CA LEU A 484 -2.48 18.96 19.52
C LEU A 484 -1.02 18.52 19.49
N ALA A 485 -0.57 17.74 20.47
CA ALA A 485 0.77 17.17 20.49
C ALA A 485 0.98 16.23 19.30
N ALA A 486 0.06 15.29 19.06
CA ALA A 486 0.17 14.32 17.97
C ALA A 486 0.26 15.02 16.60
N VAL A 487 -0.64 15.96 16.29
CA VAL A 487 -0.63 16.68 15.01
C VAL A 487 0.60 17.56 14.84
N SER A 488 1.08 18.21 15.91
CA SER A 488 2.30 19.02 15.86
C SER A 488 3.54 18.18 15.56
N ILE A 489 3.68 17.02 16.20
CA ILE A 489 4.79 16.10 15.94
C ILE A 489 4.70 15.54 14.51
N ALA A 490 3.53 15.11 14.06
CA ALA A 490 3.31 14.64 12.69
C ALA A 490 3.68 15.72 11.64
N SER A 491 3.43 17.00 11.97
CA SER A 491 3.74 18.16 11.13
C SER A 491 5.17 18.70 11.31
N ARG A 492 6.03 18.01 12.07
CA ARG A 492 7.42 18.43 12.38
C ARG A 492 7.52 19.75 13.15
N GLN A 493 6.48 20.15 13.88
CA GLN A 493 6.43 21.31 14.77
C GLN A 493 6.83 20.88 16.19
N LEU A 494 8.11 20.52 16.38
CA LEU A 494 8.61 19.87 17.60
C LEU A 494 8.34 20.68 18.86
N ARG A 495 8.54 22.02 18.83
CA ARG A 495 8.33 22.88 19.99
C ARG A 495 6.87 22.88 20.44
N ASP A 496 5.95 23.04 19.50
CA ASP A 496 4.51 23.10 19.80
C ASP A 496 4.03 21.72 20.30
N GLY A 497 4.57 20.62 19.74
CA GLY A 497 4.30 19.26 20.20
C GLY A 497 4.81 19.00 21.62
N ASP A 498 6.00 19.50 21.95
CA ASP A 498 6.58 19.40 23.29
C ASP A 498 5.76 20.17 24.33
N GLU A 499 5.41 21.43 24.04
CA GLU A 499 4.57 22.25 24.93
C GLU A 499 3.17 21.61 25.14
N ALA A 500 2.58 21.04 24.09
CA ALA A 500 1.26 20.41 24.18
C ALA A 500 1.31 19.11 24.99
N ILE A 501 2.31 18.25 24.78
CA ILE A 501 2.37 16.99 25.53
C ILE A 501 2.67 17.21 27.01
N GLU A 502 3.46 18.22 27.37
CA GLU A 502 3.66 18.60 28.78
C GLU A 502 2.34 18.99 29.45
N LYS A 503 1.51 19.81 28.76
CA LYS A 503 0.19 20.18 29.28
C LYS A 503 -0.75 18.97 29.42
N ALA A 504 -0.73 18.06 28.45
CA ALA A 504 -1.51 16.82 28.52
C ALA A 504 -1.11 15.99 29.74
N LEU A 505 0.20 15.76 29.93
CA LEU A 505 0.74 14.98 31.05
C LEU A 505 0.50 15.64 32.43
N ALA A 506 0.53 16.97 32.50
CA ALA A 506 0.22 17.71 33.71
C ALA A 506 -1.25 17.54 34.16
N LEU A 507 -2.18 17.33 33.19
CA LEU A 507 -3.59 17.07 33.48
C LEU A 507 -3.85 15.61 33.80
N ARG A 508 -3.25 14.68 33.03
CA ARG A 508 -3.39 13.23 33.22
C ARG A 508 -2.25 12.46 32.55
N VAL A 509 -1.67 11.50 33.25
CA VAL A 509 -0.69 10.57 32.67
C VAL A 509 -1.44 9.39 32.07
N THR A 510 -1.29 9.18 30.76
CA THR A 510 -1.88 8.05 30.03
C THR A 510 -0.81 7.35 29.18
N PRO A 511 -1.00 6.05 28.82
CA PRO A 511 -0.05 5.34 27.95
C PRO A 511 0.20 6.06 26.64
N THR A 512 -0.86 6.57 25.99
CA THR A 512 -0.74 7.30 24.71
C THR A 512 0.03 8.62 24.88
N ALA A 513 -0.20 9.35 25.97
CA ALA A 513 0.56 10.59 26.25
C ALA A 513 2.04 10.30 26.48
N LEU A 514 2.39 9.25 27.22
CA LEU A 514 3.78 8.81 27.39
C LEU A 514 4.40 8.35 26.06
N PHE A 515 3.65 7.64 25.22
CA PHE A 515 4.14 7.27 23.90
C PHE A 515 4.44 8.50 23.03
N ILE A 516 3.54 9.49 22.97
CA ILE A 516 3.79 10.74 22.23
C ILE A 516 4.99 11.48 22.85
N ARG A 517 5.11 11.52 24.18
CA ARG A 517 6.28 12.09 24.88
C ARG A 517 7.57 11.41 24.46
N SER A 518 7.58 10.06 24.39
CA SER A 518 8.74 9.30 23.94
C SER A 518 9.18 9.71 22.53
N GLN A 519 8.24 9.97 21.61
CA GLN A 519 8.57 10.42 20.26
C GLN A 519 9.15 11.84 20.24
N VAL A 520 8.70 12.73 21.14
CA VAL A 520 9.30 14.06 21.33
C VAL A 520 10.75 13.93 21.80
N GLU A 521 11.01 13.06 22.78
CA GLU A 521 12.36 12.80 23.31
C GLU A 521 13.28 12.25 22.22
N ARG A 522 12.80 11.30 21.41
CA ARG A 522 13.52 10.76 20.26
C ARG A 522 13.89 11.84 19.25
N LEU A 523 12.95 12.72 18.90
CA LEU A 523 13.19 13.82 17.97
C LEU A 523 14.18 14.88 18.53
N LYS A 524 14.31 14.97 19.85
CA LYS A 524 15.33 15.78 20.52
C LYS A 524 16.71 15.09 20.56
N GLY A 525 16.79 13.83 20.15
CA GLY A 525 18.02 13.02 20.16
C GLY A 525 18.28 12.27 21.48
N ASP A 526 17.37 12.34 22.45
CA ASP A 526 17.48 11.61 23.72
C ASP A 526 16.85 10.20 23.59
N ASN A 527 17.51 9.35 22.82
CA ASN A 527 16.99 8.02 22.49
C ASN A 527 16.84 7.12 23.72
N LYS A 528 17.72 7.25 24.72
CA LYS A 528 17.62 6.43 25.94
C LYS A 528 16.40 6.79 26.75
N LYS A 529 16.20 8.07 27.03
CA LYS A 529 15.04 8.56 27.77
C LYS A 529 13.74 8.25 27.00
N SER A 530 13.74 8.40 25.68
CA SER A 530 12.66 8.01 24.81
C SER A 530 12.24 6.55 24.98
N ALA A 531 13.21 5.63 25.02
CA ALA A 531 12.95 4.21 25.27
C ALA A 531 12.44 3.95 26.68
N GLU A 532 13.00 4.60 27.71
CA GLU A 532 12.53 4.50 29.09
C GLU A 532 11.07 4.95 29.23
N THR A 533 10.71 6.08 28.59
CA THR A 533 9.33 6.61 28.58
C THR A 533 8.38 5.68 27.82
N ALA A 534 8.79 5.10 26.70
CA ALA A 534 7.99 4.13 25.96
C ALA A 534 7.76 2.83 26.74
N MET A 535 8.78 2.33 27.46
CA MET A 535 8.64 1.17 28.34
C MET A 535 7.68 1.45 29.51
N GLN A 536 7.68 2.66 30.07
CA GLN A 536 6.68 3.08 31.07
C GLN A 536 5.26 3.05 30.49
N ALA A 537 5.07 3.54 29.27
CA ALA A 537 3.78 3.49 28.59
C ALA A 537 3.30 2.05 28.40
N ALA A 538 4.17 1.14 27.94
CA ALA A 538 3.86 -0.26 27.75
C ALA A 538 3.53 -0.98 29.07
N ALA A 539 4.21 -0.63 30.17
CA ALA A 539 3.91 -1.18 31.50
C ALA A 539 2.52 -0.76 32.02
N MET A 540 2.00 0.42 31.61
CA MET A 540 0.64 0.86 31.96
C MET A 540 -0.44 0.16 31.15
N LEU A 541 -0.14 -0.31 29.92
CA LEU A 541 -1.08 -0.99 29.03
C LEU A 541 -0.44 -2.23 28.37
N PRO A 542 -0.07 -3.25 29.18
CA PRO A 542 0.71 -4.40 28.71
C PRO A 542 -0.04 -5.30 27.73
N GLY A 543 -1.35 -5.16 27.59
CA GLY A 543 -2.18 -5.87 26.62
C GLY A 543 -2.19 -5.24 25.23
N ASP A 544 -1.66 -4.03 25.05
CA ASP A 544 -1.58 -3.35 23.77
C ASP A 544 -0.32 -3.79 23.00
N VAL A 545 -0.52 -4.69 22.06
CA VAL A 545 0.58 -5.27 21.27
C VAL A 545 1.32 -4.22 20.45
N SER A 546 0.64 -3.20 19.90
CA SER A 546 1.25 -2.14 19.10
C SER A 546 2.20 -1.29 19.95
N LEU A 547 1.76 -0.94 21.16
CA LEU A 547 2.58 -0.19 22.10
C LEU A 547 3.79 -0.99 22.58
N VAL A 548 3.60 -2.28 22.92
CA VAL A 548 4.68 -3.17 23.36
C VAL A 548 5.71 -3.38 22.23
N ARG A 549 5.28 -3.61 20.98
CA ARG A 549 6.18 -3.71 19.82
C ARG A 549 7.08 -2.49 19.70
N GLN A 550 6.50 -1.27 19.78
CA GLN A 550 7.25 -0.03 19.67
C GLN A 550 8.20 0.19 20.87
N ALA A 551 7.71 -0.01 22.08
CA ALA A 551 8.51 0.16 23.29
C ALA A 551 9.73 -0.80 23.32
N PHE A 552 9.50 -2.08 22.99
CA PHE A 552 10.57 -3.09 22.95
C PHE A 552 11.58 -2.80 21.83
N ALA A 553 11.13 -2.37 20.64
CA ALA A 553 12.02 -1.99 19.54
C ALA A 553 12.91 -0.79 19.94
N MET A 554 12.32 0.22 20.59
CA MET A 554 13.06 1.39 21.08
C MET A 554 14.05 0.99 22.19
N ALA A 555 13.65 0.17 23.16
CA ALA A 555 14.51 -0.33 24.22
C ALA A 555 15.69 -1.16 23.67
N LEU A 556 15.43 -2.07 22.72
CA LEU A 556 16.46 -2.88 22.07
C LEU A 556 17.48 -2.00 21.32
N SER A 557 17.02 -0.92 20.68
CA SER A 557 17.86 -0.02 19.90
C SER A 557 18.91 0.73 20.76
N VAL A 558 18.62 0.94 22.05
CA VAL A 558 19.50 1.62 23.00
C VAL A 558 20.17 0.67 24.01
N GLY A 559 20.02 -0.65 23.80
CA GLY A 559 20.67 -1.66 24.62
C GLY A 559 20.04 -1.95 25.97
N MET A 560 18.76 -1.57 26.18
CA MET A 560 17.98 -1.90 27.41
C MET A 560 17.50 -3.36 27.36
N ASN A 561 18.46 -4.29 27.25
CA ASN A 561 18.15 -5.71 27.06
C ASN A 561 17.57 -6.34 28.33
N ASP A 562 18.13 -6.00 29.51
CA ASP A 562 17.67 -6.56 30.78
C ASP A 562 16.22 -6.14 31.10
N GLU A 563 15.84 -4.90 30.77
CA GLU A 563 14.49 -4.39 30.95
C GLU A 563 13.49 -5.16 30.07
N ILE A 564 13.85 -5.48 28.81
CA ILE A 564 13.03 -6.32 27.94
C ILE A 564 12.88 -7.73 28.53
N ILE A 565 14.00 -8.32 29.00
CA ILE A 565 14.03 -9.68 29.57
C ILE A 565 13.14 -9.78 30.81
N VAL A 566 13.15 -8.75 31.66
CA VAL A 566 12.30 -8.69 32.85
C VAL A 566 10.83 -8.45 32.50
N ALA A 567 10.55 -7.59 31.51
CA ALA A 567 9.20 -7.22 31.15
C ALA A 567 8.45 -8.33 30.39
N PHE A 568 9.11 -9.03 29.45
CA PHE A 568 8.45 -9.99 28.56
C PHE A 568 7.64 -11.07 29.28
N PRO A 569 8.12 -11.77 30.32
CA PRO A 569 7.35 -12.81 31.01
C PRO A 569 6.14 -12.27 31.79
N THR A 570 6.05 -10.96 32.02
CA THR A 570 4.92 -10.31 32.70
C THR A 570 3.79 -9.91 31.76
N LEU A 571 4.04 -9.95 30.45
CA LEU A 571 3.04 -9.60 29.43
C LEU A 571 1.94 -10.66 29.34
N PRO A 572 0.72 -10.29 28.90
CA PRO A 572 -0.32 -11.26 28.57
C PRO A 572 0.14 -12.28 27.52
N ALA A 573 -0.35 -13.51 27.61
CA ALA A 573 0.04 -14.61 26.72
C ALA A 573 -0.17 -14.27 25.23
N SER A 574 -1.23 -13.52 24.89
CA SER A 574 -1.49 -13.05 23.52
C SER A 574 -0.40 -12.12 23.00
N VAL A 575 0.15 -11.25 23.83
CA VAL A 575 1.24 -10.33 23.48
C VAL A 575 2.58 -11.09 23.41
N GLN A 576 2.84 -12.03 24.32
CA GLN A 576 4.02 -12.90 24.24
C GLN A 576 4.00 -13.80 22.99
N ALA A 577 2.81 -14.17 22.51
CA ALA A 577 2.64 -14.94 21.27
C ALA A 577 2.94 -14.15 20.01
N ASP A 578 2.91 -12.82 20.09
CA ASP A 578 3.23 -11.96 18.94
C ASP A 578 4.67 -12.18 18.45
N GLY A 579 4.80 -12.43 17.14
CA GLY A 579 6.10 -12.80 16.55
C GLY A 579 7.14 -11.70 16.64
N ARG A 580 6.76 -10.44 16.50
CA ARG A 580 7.70 -9.31 16.57
C ARG A 580 8.14 -9.00 17.99
N VAL A 581 7.23 -9.08 18.95
CA VAL A 581 7.54 -8.95 20.38
C VAL A 581 8.51 -10.05 20.82
N ALA A 582 8.22 -11.30 20.42
CA ALA A 582 9.07 -12.44 20.75
C ALA A 582 10.43 -12.39 20.06
N MET A 583 10.50 -11.94 18.81
CA MET A 583 11.78 -11.73 18.10
C MET A 583 12.66 -10.70 18.83
N THR A 584 12.06 -9.60 19.27
CA THR A 584 12.78 -8.57 20.04
C THR A 584 13.29 -9.09 21.37
N TYR A 585 12.48 -9.89 22.07
CA TYR A 585 12.89 -10.60 23.29
C TYR A 585 14.05 -11.57 23.04
N ALA A 586 13.99 -12.35 21.95
CA ALA A 586 15.09 -13.26 21.57
C ALA A 586 16.40 -12.50 21.29
N PHE A 587 16.35 -11.34 20.63
CA PHE A 587 17.53 -10.49 20.48
C PHE A 587 18.08 -9.98 21.81
N ALA A 588 17.23 -9.60 22.75
CA ALA A 588 17.66 -9.17 24.07
C ALA A 588 18.38 -10.30 24.83
N LEU A 589 17.82 -11.52 24.80
CA LEU A 589 18.46 -12.72 25.34
C LEU A 589 19.83 -12.98 24.71
N LEU A 590 19.91 -12.94 23.39
CA LEU A 590 21.14 -13.18 22.66
C LEU A 590 22.22 -12.15 23.00
N ARG A 591 21.88 -10.87 23.08
CA ARG A 591 22.81 -9.79 23.44
C ARG A 591 23.33 -9.84 24.87
N THR A 592 22.62 -10.54 25.75
CA THR A 592 23.06 -10.81 27.13
C THR A 592 23.74 -12.17 27.31
N GLY A 593 24.04 -12.88 26.21
CA GLY A 593 24.72 -14.16 26.21
C GLY A 593 23.83 -15.38 26.51
N ARG A 594 22.52 -15.21 26.59
CA ARG A 594 21.54 -16.29 26.83
C ARG A 594 21.15 -17.00 25.52
N VAL A 595 22.17 -17.56 24.83
CA VAL A 595 22.05 -18.07 23.44
C VAL A 595 21.02 -19.19 23.33
N ASP A 596 21.02 -20.16 24.26
CA ASP A 596 20.10 -21.30 24.20
C ASP A 596 18.64 -20.90 24.44
N GLU A 597 18.41 -19.88 25.26
CA GLU A 597 17.07 -19.34 25.49
C GLU A 597 16.58 -18.55 24.26
N ALA A 598 17.46 -17.77 23.62
CA ALA A 598 17.14 -17.09 22.37
C ALA A 598 16.79 -18.10 21.27
N ASP A 599 17.54 -19.20 21.16
CA ASP A 599 17.27 -20.28 20.21
C ASP A 599 15.94 -20.99 20.51
N ALA A 600 15.62 -21.23 21.78
CA ALA A 600 14.34 -21.80 22.17
C ALA A 600 13.15 -20.92 21.77
N VAL A 601 13.29 -19.58 21.87
CA VAL A 601 12.27 -18.64 21.36
C VAL A 601 12.17 -18.69 19.84
N LEU A 602 13.28 -18.74 19.14
CA LEU A 602 13.31 -18.83 17.66
C LEU A 602 12.62 -20.11 17.16
N TRP A 603 12.78 -21.23 17.85
CA TRP A 603 12.23 -22.53 17.47
C TRP A 603 10.90 -22.89 18.13
N ARG A 604 10.31 -21.98 18.92
CA ARG A 604 8.99 -22.25 19.53
C ARG A 604 7.96 -22.60 18.46
N ASP A 605 7.06 -23.51 18.75
CA ASP A 605 5.95 -23.96 17.87
C ASP A 605 6.40 -24.37 16.45
N GLY A 606 7.63 -24.92 16.35
CA GLY A 606 8.22 -25.33 15.08
C GLY A 606 8.88 -24.21 14.29
N GLY A 607 8.97 -23.01 14.83
CA GLY A 607 9.69 -21.86 14.31
C GLY A 607 8.89 -20.56 14.35
N LEU A 608 9.52 -19.53 14.90
CA LEU A 608 8.95 -18.20 15.07
C LEU A 608 8.38 -17.64 13.77
N SER A 609 7.14 -17.22 13.80
CA SER A 609 6.46 -16.54 12.68
C SER A 609 6.32 -15.06 12.99
N VAL A 610 6.92 -14.20 12.16
CA VAL A 610 6.74 -12.75 12.20
C VAL A 610 5.92 -12.38 10.97
N THR A 611 4.67 -12.05 11.15
CA THR A 611 3.69 -11.88 10.06
C THR A 611 3.87 -10.58 9.29
N ASP A 612 4.39 -9.56 9.95
CA ASP A 612 4.59 -8.19 9.45
C ASP A 612 6.03 -7.90 9.01
N ILE A 613 6.80 -8.94 8.64
CA ILE A 613 8.12 -8.76 8.00
C ILE A 613 7.95 -7.93 6.74
N ARG A 614 8.81 -6.91 6.62
CA ARG A 614 8.82 -6.00 5.48
C ARG A 614 9.78 -6.46 4.39
N GLU A 615 9.49 -6.14 3.14
CA GLU A 615 10.45 -6.32 2.04
C GLU A 615 11.78 -5.63 2.34
N GLY A 616 12.87 -6.38 2.20
CA GLY A 616 14.21 -5.92 2.56
C GLY A 616 14.56 -6.03 4.04
N GLU A 617 13.62 -6.32 4.93
CA GLU A 617 13.87 -6.62 6.34
C GLU A 617 14.41 -8.05 6.48
N ILE A 618 15.60 -8.16 7.09
CA ILE A 618 16.27 -9.45 7.33
C ILE A 618 16.46 -9.73 8.83
N SER A 619 15.68 -9.09 9.69
CA SER A 619 15.82 -9.20 11.16
C SER A 619 15.67 -10.65 11.64
N LEU A 620 14.68 -11.40 11.14
CA LEU A 620 14.50 -12.80 11.50
C LEU A 620 15.68 -13.69 11.01
N THR A 621 16.19 -13.41 9.81
CA THR A 621 17.40 -14.06 9.29
C THR A 621 18.62 -13.75 10.16
N ASN A 622 18.78 -12.49 10.55
CA ASN A 622 19.90 -12.05 11.41
C ASN A 622 19.84 -12.72 12.79
N LEU A 623 18.63 -12.86 13.37
CA LEU A 623 18.50 -13.57 14.65
C LEU A 623 19.03 -15.01 14.55
N TYR A 624 18.66 -15.74 13.49
CA TYR A 624 19.16 -17.09 13.25
C TYR A 624 20.69 -17.11 13.05
N LEU A 625 21.21 -16.21 12.22
CA LEU A 625 22.66 -16.13 11.93
C LEU A 625 23.47 -15.72 13.16
N ASP A 626 22.98 -14.82 13.99
CA ASP A 626 23.67 -14.36 15.20
C ASP A 626 23.68 -15.45 16.29
N ILE A 627 22.62 -16.26 16.42
CA ILE A 627 22.61 -17.46 17.27
C ILE A 627 23.63 -18.48 16.77
N ALA A 628 23.66 -18.74 15.45
CA ALA A 628 24.63 -19.65 14.85
C ALA A 628 26.06 -19.16 15.07
N ARG A 629 26.32 -17.85 14.88
CA ARG A 629 27.61 -17.21 15.15
C ARG A 629 28.05 -17.46 16.59
N ALA A 630 27.20 -17.14 17.55
CA ALA A 630 27.53 -17.29 18.97
C ALA A 630 27.93 -18.73 19.33
N ARG A 631 27.27 -19.74 18.76
CA ARG A 631 27.59 -21.17 18.95
C ARG A 631 28.90 -21.59 18.29
N ILE A 632 29.15 -21.14 17.04
CA ILE A 632 30.39 -21.45 16.28
C ILE A 632 31.60 -20.85 16.99
N GLU A 633 31.52 -19.59 17.39
CA GLU A 633 32.59 -18.90 18.12
C GLU A 633 32.86 -19.51 19.51
N ALA A 634 31.79 -19.89 20.24
CA ALA A 634 31.94 -20.60 21.52
C ALA A 634 32.60 -21.97 21.38
N ALA A 635 32.50 -22.62 20.23
CA ALA A 635 33.20 -23.85 19.88
C ALA A 635 34.66 -23.61 19.39
N GLY A 636 35.12 -22.36 19.40
CA GLY A 636 36.48 -21.98 18.95
C GLY A 636 36.65 -22.02 17.42
N GLN A 637 35.58 -21.99 16.67
CA GLN A 637 35.57 -22.00 15.20
C GLN A 637 35.40 -20.61 14.63
N VAL A 638 35.86 -20.39 13.38
CA VAL A 638 35.65 -19.12 12.66
C VAL A 638 34.30 -19.12 12.01
N TYR A 639 33.53 -18.07 12.26
CA TYR A 639 32.22 -17.89 11.64
C TYR A 639 32.35 -17.24 10.25
N ASP A 640 31.73 -17.89 9.22
CA ASP A 640 31.46 -17.29 7.92
C ASP A 640 29.95 -17.43 7.64
N PRO A 641 29.18 -16.35 7.43
CA PRO A 641 27.75 -16.44 7.16
C PRO A 641 27.43 -17.19 5.86
N ALA A 642 28.38 -17.32 4.92
CA ALA A 642 28.21 -18.10 3.69
C ALA A 642 28.18 -19.62 3.94
N ASP A 643 28.75 -20.08 5.06
CA ASP A 643 28.78 -21.49 5.43
C ASP A 643 27.57 -21.94 6.26
N VAL A 644 26.72 -20.98 6.67
CA VAL A 644 25.53 -21.26 7.49
C VAL A 644 24.31 -21.45 6.62
N ASP A 645 23.74 -22.66 6.65
CA ASP A 645 22.48 -22.96 5.98
C ASP A 645 21.32 -22.39 6.79
N VAL A 646 20.71 -21.30 6.28
CA VAL A 646 19.55 -20.68 6.92
C VAL A 646 18.29 -21.44 6.48
N PRO A 647 17.46 -21.94 7.43
CA PRO A 647 16.20 -22.57 7.08
C PRO A 647 15.29 -21.62 6.29
N ARG A 648 14.62 -22.16 5.26
CA ARG A 648 13.80 -21.37 4.32
C ARG A 648 12.80 -20.45 5.02
N ARG A 649 12.20 -20.88 6.13
CA ARG A 649 11.23 -20.10 6.93
C ARG A 649 11.81 -18.85 7.60
N PHE A 650 13.13 -18.80 7.81
CA PHE A 650 13.84 -17.68 8.43
C PHE A 650 14.65 -16.84 7.44
N ASP A 651 14.73 -17.26 6.18
CA ASP A 651 15.57 -16.59 5.20
C ASP A 651 14.78 -15.58 4.36
N PHE A 652 14.94 -14.30 4.69
CA PHE A 652 14.34 -13.16 3.99
C PHE A 652 15.37 -12.34 3.20
N ARG A 653 16.57 -12.86 2.99
CA ARG A 653 17.62 -12.16 2.23
C ARG A 653 17.22 -12.05 0.77
N MET A 654 17.35 -10.86 0.19
CA MET A 654 17.18 -10.66 -1.27
C MET A 654 18.39 -11.21 -2.05
N PHE A 655 19.58 -11.23 -1.42
CA PHE A 655 20.81 -11.79 -1.98
C PHE A 655 21.39 -12.81 -1.01
N VAL A 656 21.58 -14.03 -1.47
CA VAL A 656 22.26 -15.09 -0.70
C VAL A 656 23.71 -15.13 -1.15
N PRO A 657 24.70 -14.98 -0.25
CA PRO A 657 26.11 -15.12 -0.59
C PRO A 657 26.38 -16.51 -1.19
N LYS A 658 27.08 -16.56 -2.32
CA LYS A 658 27.49 -17.86 -2.89
C LYS A 658 28.56 -18.47 -1.98
N LYS A 659 28.41 -19.78 -1.66
CA LYS A 659 29.48 -20.51 -0.96
C LYS A 659 30.77 -20.38 -1.77
N LYS A 660 31.86 -20.04 -1.09
CA LYS A 660 33.21 -20.12 -1.66
C LYS A 660 33.58 -21.60 -1.68
N TYR A 661 33.59 -22.22 -2.86
CA TYR A 661 34.12 -23.57 -3.06
C TYR A 661 35.64 -23.54 -3.12
#